data_ca332b168bc6449e440d5c45ef7b91dc
#
_entry.id   ca332b168bc6449e440d5c45ef7b91dc
#
_cell.length_a   1.000
_cell.length_b   1.000
_cell.length_c   1.000
_cell.angle_alpha   90.00
_cell.angle_beta   90.00
_cell.angle_gamma   90.00
#
_symmetry.space_group_name_H-M   'P 1'
#
loop_
_entity.id
_entity.type
_entity.pdbx_description
1 polymer ?
#
loop_
_entity_poly.entity_id
_entity_poly.type
_entity_poly.pdbx_seq_one_letter_code
_entity_poly.pdbx_strand_id
1 'polypeptide(L)'
;MAEEDLEQTPPPETPVETPPAAGKESIYILKERYTIDFSSPMVWLAKAYKVEDKINDKRELFALVCNNVTSPRSSLLPYLKSIDHQSIMKLVEYGVISYPVENSRNMALIYETPLGGRVIDSAGAYCLKNQPEKFKTVLLSLLSAVEVLRSYGITHRAIRADNVYYRDENREHIVLGDCIASFPAYHQPAAAETIESLMAQKDGRGNGSDKNDIYAVGALMLQLYLGHGLLEELTETEMLRLKLKKGSYQTLLDADKTSAYYASIFRGLLNDIEENRWTYTHTYSFVEGKQVNITQSSVERPKKALTVNGEKVYNLTDVAYTLLQNPEEGYEQLKAGKITDWIKNGLENEKLNAQVDKLLHTNGENTANRELLISKLCIILAPNLPIKYKNLWLFPGGIPKAIFHAVKSGESLNSFYELFNTDLIKAWYQEQTSVRAPANAGEFKAYISRKDMGYGIDRIMYDFDEDLPCISPLLGDEFVNSAPRILRALDHTYATGKVTSMPYDKNIMAYLRCKMGKKIDGILTDLNTGREALQASAILRLYTDMQNKYGPAQLPNLAKWLVSACMLIIKSYHNVKYQKYLERELLKVHKNGKLYEITAIIEDEEARQKDSIDYANALKNANLMISEKNNLVNNTAKWDEEAKSVAMRFASVLAVLTMITSFVLNLFFWILK
;
A
#
# COMPACT_ATOMS: atom_id res chain seq x y z
N MET A 1 18.77 -45.00 36.76
CA MET A 1 18.43 -43.57 36.68
C MET A 1 17.56 -43.45 35.44
N ALA A 2 16.31 -43.11 35.64
CA ALA A 2 15.28 -43.16 34.65
C ALA A 2 15.41 -42.00 33.62
N GLU A 3 15.32 -42.34 32.35
CA GLU A 3 15.06 -41.41 31.26
C GLU A 3 13.56 -41.03 31.33
N GLU A 4 13.27 -39.75 31.50
CA GLU A 4 11.94 -39.20 31.40
C GLU A 4 11.63 -38.97 29.92
N ASP A 5 10.71 -39.71 29.38
CA ASP A 5 10.03 -39.45 28.11
C ASP A 5 9.24 -38.18 28.19
N LEU A 6 9.67 -37.14 27.47
CA LEU A 6 8.86 -35.91 27.20
C LEU A 6 7.90 -36.20 26.08
N GLU A 7 6.66 -36.57 26.42
CA GLU A 7 5.52 -36.58 25.53
C GLU A 7 5.30 -35.15 24.98
N GLN A 8 5.59 -34.97 23.69
CA GLN A 8 5.22 -33.76 22.96
C GLN A 8 3.70 -33.75 22.70
N THR A 9 2.99 -32.90 23.40
CA THR A 9 1.58 -32.61 23.10
C THR A 9 1.48 -31.94 21.73
N PRO A 10 0.54 -32.35 20.86
CA PRO A 10 0.30 -31.71 19.58
C PRO A 10 -0.16 -30.24 19.78
N PRO A 11 0.17 -29.34 18.83
CA PRO A 11 -0.27 -27.94 18.93
C PRO A 11 -1.80 -27.87 18.98
N PRO A 12 -2.37 -26.91 19.73
CA PRO A 12 -3.81 -26.80 19.85
C PRO A 12 -4.43 -26.51 18.49
N GLU A 13 -5.45 -27.31 18.16
CA GLU A 13 -6.33 -27.06 17.02
C GLU A 13 -6.89 -25.63 17.13
N THR A 14 -6.75 -24.86 16.06
CA THR A 14 -7.38 -23.53 15.93
C THR A 14 -8.88 -23.70 16.19
N PRO A 15 -9.49 -22.91 17.09
CA PRO A 15 -10.90 -23.00 17.36
C PRO A 15 -11.70 -22.76 16.06
N VAL A 16 -12.55 -23.69 15.69
CA VAL A 16 -13.60 -23.44 14.71
C VAL A 16 -14.52 -22.39 15.32
N GLU A 17 -14.43 -21.16 14.82
CA GLU A 17 -15.28 -20.06 15.26
C GLU A 17 -16.75 -20.45 15.01
N THR A 18 -17.51 -20.58 16.08
CA THR A 18 -18.98 -20.73 16.02
C THR A 18 -19.58 -19.47 15.41
N PRO A 19 -20.49 -19.58 14.43
CA PRO A 19 -21.15 -18.41 13.84
C PRO A 19 -21.90 -17.62 14.92
N PRO A 20 -21.90 -16.27 14.84
CA PRO A 20 -22.56 -15.42 15.81
C PRO A 20 -24.07 -15.72 15.87
N ALA A 21 -24.64 -15.61 17.06
CA ALA A 21 -26.07 -15.77 17.30
C ALA A 21 -26.88 -14.79 16.43
N ALA A 22 -27.93 -15.31 15.78
CA ALA A 22 -28.78 -14.59 14.83
C ALA A 22 -29.39 -13.30 15.45
N GLY A 23 -28.80 -12.15 15.14
CA GLY A 23 -29.32 -10.81 15.37
C GLY A 23 -29.68 -10.13 14.06
N LYS A 24 -30.42 -9.04 14.09
CA LYS A 24 -30.93 -8.27 12.92
C LYS A 24 -29.86 -7.81 11.90
N GLU A 25 -28.57 -8.06 12.13
CA GLU A 25 -27.44 -7.66 11.30
C GLU A 25 -26.87 -8.78 10.42
N SER A 26 -27.55 -9.93 10.34
CA SER A 26 -27.09 -11.08 9.54
C SER A 26 -27.22 -10.90 8.03
N ILE A 27 -27.83 -9.81 7.57
CA ILE A 27 -28.12 -9.58 6.15
C ILE A 27 -27.61 -8.22 5.71
N TYR A 28 -26.88 -8.18 4.58
CA TYR A 28 -26.47 -6.95 3.91
C TYR A 28 -26.95 -6.92 2.45
N ILE A 29 -27.47 -5.77 2.00
CA ILE A 29 -27.93 -5.60 0.64
C ILE A 29 -26.94 -4.74 -0.15
N LEU A 30 -26.22 -5.37 -1.09
CA LEU A 30 -25.28 -4.68 -1.97
C LEU A 30 -26.01 -4.16 -3.21
N LYS A 31 -25.82 -2.86 -3.52
CA LYS A 31 -26.39 -2.18 -4.70
C LYS A 31 -27.91 -2.38 -4.84
N GLU A 32 -28.63 -2.43 -3.71
CA GLU A 32 -30.10 -2.63 -3.64
C GLU A 32 -30.61 -3.92 -4.29
N ARG A 33 -29.71 -4.77 -4.81
CA ARG A 33 -30.03 -5.97 -5.59
C ARG A 33 -29.60 -7.24 -4.93
N TYR A 34 -28.39 -7.33 -4.43
CA TYR A 34 -27.78 -8.58 -3.95
C TYR A 34 -27.88 -8.65 -2.43
N THR A 35 -28.62 -9.63 -1.93
CA THR A 35 -28.78 -9.88 -0.50
C THR A 35 -27.76 -10.90 -0.05
N ILE A 36 -26.79 -10.49 0.77
CA ILE A 36 -25.76 -11.36 1.35
C ILE A 36 -26.26 -11.81 2.73
N ASP A 37 -26.32 -13.13 2.93
CA ASP A 37 -26.76 -13.74 4.19
C ASP A 37 -25.54 -14.29 4.96
N PHE A 38 -25.10 -13.57 5.97
CA PHE A 38 -23.97 -13.97 6.82
C PHE A 38 -24.28 -15.15 7.76
N SER A 39 -25.54 -15.53 7.92
CA SER A 39 -25.94 -16.73 8.66
C SER A 39 -25.80 -18.03 7.85
N SER A 40 -25.56 -17.90 6.55
CA SER A 40 -25.45 -19.02 5.60
C SER A 40 -24.03 -19.09 4.99
N PRO A 41 -22.99 -19.49 5.77
CA PRO A 41 -21.64 -19.62 5.27
C PRO A 41 -21.50 -20.80 4.30
N MET A 42 -20.66 -20.63 3.28
CA MET A 42 -20.30 -21.70 2.36
C MET A 42 -19.30 -22.65 3.04
N VAL A 43 -19.62 -23.92 3.14
CA VAL A 43 -18.78 -24.89 3.86
C VAL A 43 -17.39 -25.07 3.26
N TRP A 44 -17.26 -24.84 1.95
CA TRP A 44 -16.05 -25.11 1.18
C TRP A 44 -15.10 -23.90 1.02
N LEU A 45 -15.47 -22.70 1.48
CA LEU A 45 -14.63 -21.50 1.36
C LEU A 45 -14.84 -20.58 2.56
N ALA A 46 -13.75 -20.24 3.24
CA ALA A 46 -13.78 -19.33 4.37
C ALA A 46 -14.24 -17.92 3.95
N LYS A 47 -15.01 -17.24 4.81
CA LYS A 47 -15.58 -15.90 4.56
C LYS A 47 -16.43 -15.82 3.29
N ALA A 48 -17.02 -16.94 2.86
CA ALA A 48 -17.94 -17.00 1.73
C ALA A 48 -19.36 -17.26 2.23
N TYR A 49 -20.34 -16.55 1.66
CA TYR A 49 -21.72 -16.54 2.12
C TYR A 49 -22.69 -16.61 0.95
N LYS A 50 -23.85 -17.24 1.17
CA LYS A 50 -24.91 -17.32 0.16
C LYS A 50 -25.40 -15.91 -0.21
N VAL A 51 -25.70 -15.71 -1.49
CA VAL A 51 -26.25 -14.47 -2.03
C VAL A 51 -27.53 -14.76 -2.80
N GLU A 52 -28.55 -13.92 -2.57
CA GLU A 52 -29.78 -13.92 -3.35
C GLU A 52 -29.82 -12.71 -4.28
N ASP A 53 -30.08 -12.94 -5.56
CA ASP A 53 -30.28 -11.90 -6.56
C ASP A 53 -31.78 -11.58 -6.67
N LYS A 54 -32.21 -10.41 -6.23
CA LYS A 54 -33.61 -9.97 -6.26
C LYS A 54 -34.23 -9.89 -7.66
N ILE A 55 -33.41 -9.85 -8.70
CA ILE A 55 -33.88 -9.77 -10.09
C ILE A 55 -33.90 -11.15 -10.77
N ASN A 56 -32.99 -12.03 -10.40
CA ASN A 56 -32.85 -13.36 -10.99
C ASN A 56 -32.62 -14.42 -9.90
N ASP A 57 -33.71 -14.94 -9.36
CA ASP A 57 -33.74 -15.95 -8.29
C ASP A 57 -33.20 -17.31 -8.71
N LYS A 58 -33.07 -17.60 -10.01
CA LYS A 58 -32.53 -18.85 -10.55
C LYS A 58 -31.00 -18.90 -10.55
N ARG A 59 -30.33 -17.80 -10.27
CA ARG A 59 -28.88 -17.71 -10.33
C ARG A 59 -28.30 -18.00 -8.95
N GLU A 60 -27.57 -19.07 -8.84
CA GLU A 60 -26.86 -19.39 -7.59
C GLU A 60 -25.59 -18.53 -7.48
N LEU A 61 -25.52 -17.75 -6.40
CA LEU A 61 -24.44 -16.80 -6.17
C LEU A 61 -23.88 -16.96 -4.75
N PHE A 62 -22.60 -16.64 -4.60
CA PHE A 62 -21.99 -16.46 -3.30
C PHE A 62 -21.16 -15.19 -3.24
N ALA A 63 -21.02 -14.63 -2.04
CA ALA A 63 -20.14 -13.49 -1.75
C ALA A 63 -18.90 -14.00 -1.02
N LEU A 64 -17.71 -13.65 -1.55
CA LEU A 64 -16.44 -13.82 -0.88
C LEU A 64 -16.04 -12.48 -0.24
N VAL A 65 -15.89 -12.45 1.08
CA VAL A 65 -15.48 -11.26 1.83
C VAL A 65 -13.96 -11.24 1.93
N CYS A 66 -13.34 -10.17 1.40
CA CYS A 66 -11.89 -10.01 1.39
C CYS A 66 -11.35 -9.72 2.79
N ASN A 67 -10.12 -10.16 3.04
CA ASN A 67 -9.41 -9.85 4.27
C ASN A 67 -8.84 -8.41 4.22
N ASN A 68 -8.81 -7.73 5.37
CA ASN A 68 -8.24 -6.38 5.48
C ASN A 68 -6.71 -6.38 5.74
N VAL A 69 -6.13 -7.54 6.05
CA VAL A 69 -4.67 -7.71 6.24
C VAL A 69 -3.94 -7.86 4.90
N THR A 70 -4.60 -8.52 3.94
CA THR A 70 -4.13 -8.61 2.56
C THR A 70 -5.11 -7.87 1.67
N SER A 71 -4.66 -6.81 1.01
CA SER A 71 -5.54 -6.01 0.15
C SER A 71 -6.00 -6.80 -1.07
N PRO A 72 -7.28 -6.69 -1.47
CA PRO A 72 -7.75 -7.21 -2.75
C PRO A 72 -7.14 -6.42 -3.93
N ARG A 73 -6.98 -7.09 -5.06
CA ARG A 73 -6.47 -6.52 -6.32
C ARG A 73 -7.58 -5.73 -7.03
N SER A 74 -7.91 -4.56 -6.47
CA SER A 74 -9.10 -3.78 -6.83
C SER A 74 -9.08 -3.25 -8.27
N SER A 75 -7.90 -2.99 -8.85
CA SER A 75 -7.75 -2.53 -10.24
C SER A 75 -8.20 -3.56 -11.27
N LEU A 76 -8.16 -4.85 -10.91
CA LEU A 76 -8.55 -5.95 -11.78
C LEU A 76 -10.06 -6.19 -11.85
N LEU A 77 -10.83 -5.67 -10.89
CA LEU A 77 -12.26 -5.91 -10.74
C LEU A 77 -13.08 -5.61 -12.01
N PRO A 78 -12.91 -4.45 -12.69
CA PRO A 78 -13.65 -4.15 -13.91
C PRO A 78 -13.36 -5.15 -15.04
N TYR A 79 -12.11 -5.56 -15.18
CA TYR A 79 -11.69 -6.51 -16.22
C TYR A 79 -12.27 -7.90 -15.96
N LEU A 80 -12.10 -8.44 -14.76
CA LEU A 80 -12.61 -9.78 -14.42
C LEU A 80 -14.14 -9.85 -14.47
N LYS A 81 -14.84 -8.76 -14.15
CA LYS A 81 -16.28 -8.69 -14.33
C LYS A 81 -16.69 -8.79 -15.81
N SER A 82 -15.86 -8.27 -16.73
CA SER A 82 -16.11 -8.32 -18.18
C SER A 82 -15.75 -9.66 -18.81
N ILE A 83 -14.82 -10.43 -18.22
CA ILE A 83 -14.39 -11.72 -18.74
C ILE A 83 -15.54 -12.73 -18.60
N ASP A 84 -15.88 -13.38 -19.71
CA ASP A 84 -16.79 -14.54 -19.76
C ASP A 84 -16.04 -15.70 -20.41
N HIS A 85 -15.56 -16.64 -19.58
CA HIS A 85 -14.80 -17.79 -20.04
C HIS A 85 -15.18 -19.03 -19.22
N GLN A 86 -15.35 -20.17 -19.90
CA GLN A 86 -15.84 -21.40 -19.27
C GLN A 86 -14.97 -21.91 -18.10
N SER A 87 -13.66 -21.58 -18.10
CA SER A 87 -12.69 -22.05 -17.09
C SER A 87 -12.24 -20.97 -16.12
N ILE A 88 -12.92 -19.80 -16.08
CA ILE A 88 -12.68 -18.73 -15.12
C ILE A 88 -13.97 -18.49 -14.34
N MET A 89 -13.89 -18.46 -13.01
CA MET A 89 -15.04 -18.20 -12.15
C MET A 89 -15.61 -16.80 -12.45
N LYS A 90 -16.90 -16.73 -12.79
CA LYS A 90 -17.55 -15.49 -13.22
C LYS A 90 -17.77 -14.55 -12.06
N LEU A 91 -17.05 -13.41 -12.06
CA LEU A 91 -17.31 -12.28 -11.17
C LEU A 91 -18.56 -11.55 -11.66
N VAL A 92 -19.59 -11.48 -10.81
CA VAL A 92 -20.88 -10.87 -11.12
C VAL A 92 -20.93 -9.42 -10.68
N GLU A 93 -20.52 -9.19 -9.41
CA GLU A 93 -20.56 -7.87 -8.80
C GLU A 93 -19.53 -7.75 -7.67
N TYR A 94 -19.25 -6.54 -7.25
CA TYR A 94 -18.37 -6.25 -6.13
C TYR A 94 -18.74 -4.94 -5.44
N GLY A 95 -18.34 -4.80 -4.19
CA GLY A 95 -18.53 -3.57 -3.44
C GLY A 95 -18.06 -3.66 -2.00
N VAL A 96 -18.01 -2.53 -1.32
CA VAL A 96 -17.68 -2.47 0.11
C VAL A 96 -18.95 -2.61 0.91
N ILE A 97 -18.95 -3.58 1.83
CA ILE A 97 -20.06 -3.96 2.70
C ILE A 97 -19.72 -3.67 4.15
N SER A 98 -20.74 -3.61 5.01
CA SER A 98 -20.59 -3.75 6.45
C SER A 98 -20.52 -5.25 6.76
N TYR A 99 -19.43 -5.67 7.40
CA TYR A 99 -19.18 -7.07 7.74
C TYR A 99 -19.31 -7.28 9.25
N PRO A 100 -20.46 -7.78 9.73
CA PRO A 100 -20.77 -7.81 11.15
C PRO A 100 -19.90 -8.79 11.94
N VAL A 101 -19.38 -9.84 11.29
CA VAL A 101 -18.54 -10.85 11.96
C VAL A 101 -17.25 -10.25 12.54
N GLU A 102 -16.65 -9.28 11.85
CA GLU A 102 -15.42 -8.58 12.27
C GLU A 102 -15.69 -7.13 12.71
N ASN A 103 -16.95 -6.70 12.70
CA ASN A 103 -17.36 -5.32 12.96
C ASN A 103 -16.55 -4.31 12.12
N SER A 104 -16.35 -4.62 10.86
CA SER A 104 -15.51 -3.86 9.93
C SER A 104 -16.21 -3.64 8.60
N ARG A 105 -15.64 -2.78 7.76
CA ARG A 105 -16.08 -2.67 6.36
C ARG A 105 -15.05 -3.33 5.47
N ASN A 106 -15.52 -4.27 4.65
CA ASN A 106 -14.68 -5.10 3.79
C ASN A 106 -15.17 -5.05 2.35
N MET A 107 -14.26 -5.31 1.41
CA MET A 107 -14.64 -5.59 0.04
C MET A 107 -15.31 -6.97 -0.03
N ALA A 108 -16.44 -7.04 -0.71
CA ALA A 108 -17.09 -8.30 -1.06
C ALA A 108 -17.12 -8.49 -2.58
N LEU A 109 -16.86 -9.71 -3.01
CA LEU A 109 -16.84 -10.15 -4.39
C LEU A 109 -17.97 -11.16 -4.58
N ILE A 110 -18.92 -10.89 -5.49
CA ILE A 110 -20.03 -11.79 -5.78
C ILE A 110 -19.71 -12.61 -7.02
N TYR A 111 -19.66 -13.92 -6.86
CA TYR A 111 -19.37 -14.90 -7.90
C TYR A 111 -20.56 -15.78 -8.20
N GLU A 112 -20.58 -16.38 -9.40
CA GLU A 112 -21.43 -17.54 -9.67
C GLU A 112 -20.94 -18.75 -8.89
N THR A 113 -21.87 -19.47 -8.26
CA THR A 113 -21.55 -20.66 -7.47
C THR A 113 -21.17 -21.82 -8.38
N PRO A 114 -19.99 -22.44 -8.20
CA PRO A 114 -19.62 -23.65 -8.93
C PRO A 114 -20.40 -24.85 -8.36
N LEU A 115 -21.35 -25.36 -9.14
CA LEU A 115 -22.33 -26.36 -8.68
C LEU A 115 -21.75 -27.76 -8.40
N GLY A 116 -20.63 -28.12 -9.07
CA GLY A 116 -19.97 -29.41 -8.91
C GLY A 116 -19.03 -29.52 -7.72
N GLY A 117 -18.84 -28.41 -6.96
CA GLY A 117 -17.95 -28.35 -5.80
C GLY A 117 -16.46 -28.32 -6.16
N ARG A 118 -15.59 -28.44 -5.16
CA ARG A 118 -14.13 -28.47 -5.38
C ARG A 118 -13.70 -29.72 -6.15
N VAL A 119 -12.64 -29.56 -6.95
CA VAL A 119 -12.02 -30.69 -7.68
C VAL A 119 -11.38 -31.67 -6.69
N ILE A 120 -10.78 -31.16 -5.63
CA ILE A 120 -10.30 -31.94 -4.49
C ILE A 120 -11.43 -31.94 -3.46
N ASP A 121 -12.17 -33.02 -3.39
CA ASP A 121 -13.14 -33.21 -2.33
C ASP A 121 -12.47 -33.68 -1.03
N SER A 122 -13.19 -33.54 0.08
CA SER A 122 -12.71 -33.93 1.41
C SER A 122 -12.59 -35.44 1.58
N ALA A 123 -13.14 -36.23 0.69
CA ALA A 123 -13.28 -37.71 0.84
C ALA A 123 -12.27 -38.48 -0.01
N GLY A 124 -11.62 -37.87 -0.97
CA GLY A 124 -10.71 -38.59 -1.82
C GLY A 124 -9.96 -37.79 -2.83
N ALA A 125 -8.78 -38.26 -3.05
CA ALA A 125 -7.91 -37.71 -4.07
C ALA A 125 -8.53 -37.98 -5.45
N TYR A 126 -8.76 -36.92 -6.17
CA TYR A 126 -9.12 -36.99 -7.56
C TYR A 126 -7.87 -37.38 -8.38
N CYS A 127 -7.86 -38.59 -8.98
CA CYS A 127 -6.70 -39.10 -9.70
C CYS A 127 -6.96 -39.19 -11.22
N LEU A 128 -6.20 -38.39 -11.99
CA LEU A 128 -6.29 -38.37 -13.46
C LEU A 128 -5.35 -39.39 -14.17
N LYS A 129 -4.56 -40.14 -13.43
CA LYS A 129 -3.54 -41.04 -13.99
C LYS A 129 -4.13 -42.05 -15.01
N ASN A 130 -5.33 -42.52 -14.76
CA ASN A 130 -6.01 -43.51 -15.58
C ASN A 130 -7.12 -42.90 -16.48
N GLN A 131 -7.16 -41.57 -16.64
CA GLN A 131 -8.18 -40.84 -17.36
C GLN A 131 -7.52 -39.87 -18.39
N PRO A 132 -6.88 -40.37 -19.47
CA PRO A 132 -6.06 -39.57 -20.36
C PRO A 132 -6.85 -38.44 -21.05
N GLU A 133 -8.07 -38.71 -21.52
CA GLU A 133 -8.89 -37.69 -22.19
C GLU A 133 -9.30 -36.58 -21.21
N LYS A 134 -9.66 -36.95 -19.98
CA LYS A 134 -10.00 -35.96 -18.96
C LYS A 134 -8.79 -35.16 -18.52
N PHE A 135 -7.62 -35.79 -18.38
CA PHE A 135 -6.37 -35.10 -18.13
C PHE A 135 -6.09 -34.06 -19.22
N LYS A 136 -6.20 -34.41 -20.50
CA LYS A 136 -6.02 -33.52 -21.64
C LYS A 136 -7.00 -32.33 -21.57
N THR A 137 -8.28 -32.61 -21.39
CA THR A 137 -9.33 -31.58 -21.33
C THR A 137 -9.10 -30.60 -20.18
N VAL A 138 -8.80 -31.10 -18.98
CA VAL A 138 -8.52 -30.27 -17.80
C VAL A 138 -7.29 -29.41 -18.02
N LEU A 139 -6.19 -30.01 -18.49
CA LEU A 139 -4.95 -29.28 -18.74
C LEU A 139 -5.13 -28.13 -19.74
N LEU A 140 -5.75 -28.40 -20.87
CA LEU A 140 -5.97 -27.38 -21.91
C LEU A 140 -6.96 -26.31 -21.45
N SER A 141 -7.99 -26.67 -20.69
CA SER A 141 -8.92 -25.70 -20.10
C SER A 141 -8.24 -24.73 -19.14
N LEU A 142 -7.39 -25.23 -18.25
CA LEU A 142 -6.64 -24.40 -17.30
C LEU A 142 -5.64 -23.49 -17.99
N LEU A 143 -4.88 -24.01 -18.96
CA LEU A 143 -3.94 -23.20 -19.73
C LEU A 143 -4.64 -22.17 -20.62
N SER A 144 -5.83 -22.49 -21.16
CA SER A 144 -6.66 -21.53 -21.89
C SER A 144 -7.14 -20.40 -20.99
N ALA A 145 -7.52 -20.69 -19.76
CA ALA A 145 -7.89 -19.67 -18.78
C ALA A 145 -6.71 -18.73 -18.48
N VAL A 146 -5.50 -19.27 -18.29
CA VAL A 146 -4.28 -18.45 -18.09
C VAL A 146 -4.00 -17.57 -19.31
N GLU A 147 -4.15 -18.11 -20.54
CA GLU A 147 -3.93 -17.35 -21.77
C GLU A 147 -4.95 -16.20 -21.93
N VAL A 148 -6.21 -16.42 -21.58
CA VAL A 148 -7.23 -15.36 -21.57
C VAL A 148 -6.86 -14.28 -20.55
N LEU A 149 -6.52 -14.64 -19.31
CA LEU A 149 -6.08 -13.66 -18.30
C LEU A 149 -4.85 -12.87 -18.78
N ARG A 150 -3.86 -13.55 -19.37
CA ARG A 150 -2.67 -12.92 -19.95
C ARG A 150 -3.03 -11.89 -21.01
N SER A 151 -4.04 -12.15 -21.85
CA SER A 151 -4.47 -11.20 -22.88
C SER A 151 -5.01 -9.88 -22.32
N TYR A 152 -5.49 -9.89 -21.06
CA TYR A 152 -5.88 -8.70 -20.30
C TYR A 152 -4.76 -8.13 -19.41
N GLY A 153 -3.54 -8.69 -19.48
CA GLY A 153 -2.43 -8.31 -18.61
C GLY A 153 -2.58 -8.77 -17.17
N ILE A 154 -3.43 -9.77 -16.91
CA ILE A 154 -3.75 -10.29 -15.59
C ILE A 154 -2.98 -11.59 -15.35
N THR A 155 -2.37 -11.70 -14.17
CA THR A 155 -1.85 -12.95 -13.64
C THR A 155 -2.79 -13.47 -12.57
N HIS A 156 -3.05 -14.77 -12.54
CA HIS A 156 -3.96 -15.38 -11.56
C HIS A 156 -3.31 -15.44 -10.16
N ARG A 157 -2.16 -16.06 -10.06
CA ARG A 157 -1.35 -16.16 -8.82
C ARG A 157 -2.07 -16.76 -7.60
N ALA A 158 -3.11 -17.57 -7.84
CA ALA A 158 -3.84 -18.32 -6.84
C ALA A 158 -4.29 -19.68 -7.40
N ILE A 159 -3.45 -20.30 -8.25
CA ILE A 159 -3.70 -21.59 -8.88
C ILE A 159 -3.25 -22.69 -7.91
N ARG A 160 -4.20 -23.25 -7.20
CA ARG A 160 -4.00 -24.28 -6.18
C ARG A 160 -5.22 -25.20 -6.12
N ALA A 161 -5.05 -26.38 -5.60
CA ALA A 161 -6.05 -27.44 -5.66
C ALA A 161 -7.35 -27.10 -4.92
N ASP A 162 -7.27 -26.35 -3.84
CA ASP A 162 -8.44 -25.89 -3.06
C ASP A 162 -9.14 -24.66 -3.66
N ASN A 163 -8.61 -24.10 -4.77
CA ASN A 163 -9.20 -22.98 -5.50
C ASN A 163 -9.54 -23.33 -6.94
N VAL A 164 -9.85 -24.60 -7.19
CA VAL A 164 -10.31 -25.13 -8.49
C VAL A 164 -11.56 -25.93 -8.29
N TYR A 165 -12.59 -25.67 -9.11
CA TYR A 165 -13.93 -26.19 -8.91
C TYR A 165 -14.47 -26.82 -10.19
N TYR A 166 -15.46 -27.70 -10.03
CA TYR A 166 -16.32 -28.10 -11.13
C TYR A 166 -17.43 -27.07 -11.33
N ARG A 167 -17.59 -26.58 -12.55
CA ARG A 167 -18.58 -25.56 -12.90
C ARG A 167 -20.00 -26.08 -12.72
N ASP A 168 -20.23 -27.33 -13.16
CA ASP A 168 -21.50 -27.97 -13.26
C ASP A 168 -21.57 -29.25 -12.39
N GLU A 169 -22.77 -29.68 -12.07
CA GLU A 169 -23.04 -30.90 -11.27
C GLU A 169 -22.49 -32.16 -11.95
N ASN A 170 -22.41 -32.17 -13.29
CA ASN A 170 -21.90 -33.31 -14.06
C ASN A 170 -20.38 -33.46 -13.93
N ARG A 171 -19.68 -32.42 -13.36
CA ARG A 171 -18.25 -32.42 -13.14
C ARG A 171 -17.41 -32.59 -14.42
N GLU A 172 -17.88 -32.02 -15.52
CA GLU A 172 -17.19 -32.07 -16.80
C GLU A 172 -16.24 -30.89 -17.02
N HIS A 173 -16.64 -29.70 -16.57
CA HIS A 173 -15.86 -28.47 -16.77
C HIS A 173 -15.24 -27.99 -15.47
N ILE A 174 -13.97 -27.58 -15.57
CA ILE A 174 -13.21 -27.03 -14.44
C ILE A 174 -13.09 -25.53 -14.59
N VAL A 175 -13.27 -24.81 -13.47
CA VAL A 175 -13.05 -23.37 -13.37
C VAL A 175 -11.97 -23.05 -12.34
N LEU A 176 -11.11 -22.09 -12.67
CA LEU A 176 -10.23 -21.42 -11.71
C LEU A 176 -11.06 -20.50 -10.82
N GLY A 177 -10.81 -20.55 -9.53
CA GLY A 177 -11.51 -19.77 -8.52
C GLY A 177 -11.03 -18.32 -8.44
N ASP A 178 -11.15 -17.75 -7.26
CA ASP A 178 -10.77 -16.35 -7.02
C ASP A 178 -9.28 -16.10 -7.15
N CYS A 179 -8.93 -14.94 -7.74
CA CYS A 179 -7.56 -14.43 -7.86
C CYS A 179 -7.41 -12.97 -7.39
N ILE A 180 -8.45 -12.43 -6.75
CA ILE A 180 -8.51 -11.01 -6.36
C ILE A 180 -8.44 -10.81 -4.86
N ALA A 181 -9.08 -11.68 -4.06
CA ALA A 181 -9.38 -11.44 -2.65
C ALA A 181 -8.16 -11.25 -1.75
N SER A 182 -6.96 -11.55 -2.23
CA SER A 182 -5.70 -11.40 -1.48
C SER A 182 -4.53 -10.98 -2.37
N PHE A 183 -3.37 -10.75 -1.76
CA PHE A 183 -2.14 -10.52 -2.51
C PHE A 183 -1.81 -11.69 -3.44
N PRO A 184 -1.21 -11.42 -4.61
CA PRO A 184 -0.81 -12.47 -5.54
C PRO A 184 0.13 -13.47 -4.88
N ALA A 185 -0.13 -14.75 -5.05
CA ALA A 185 0.66 -15.87 -4.54
C ALA A 185 0.76 -15.99 -3.00
N TYR A 186 0.06 -15.15 -2.23
CA TYR A 186 0.14 -15.16 -0.77
C TYR A 186 -0.25 -16.50 -0.15
N HIS A 187 -1.30 -17.14 -0.68
CA HIS A 187 -1.82 -18.43 -0.24
C HIS A 187 -1.38 -19.61 -1.14
N GLN A 188 -0.48 -19.37 -2.10
CA GLN A 188 -0.07 -20.41 -3.03
C GLN A 188 0.93 -21.36 -2.36
N PRO A 189 0.73 -22.70 -2.45
CA PRO A 189 1.61 -23.66 -1.82
C PRO A 189 3.02 -23.66 -2.45
N ALA A 190 4.04 -24.00 -1.67
CA ALA A 190 5.44 -24.02 -2.09
C ALA A 190 5.70 -24.87 -3.34
N ALA A 191 4.98 -25.98 -3.49
CA ALA A 191 5.07 -26.83 -4.67
C ALA A 191 4.68 -26.10 -5.97
N ALA A 192 3.70 -25.20 -5.90
CA ALA A 192 3.17 -24.45 -7.04
C ALA A 192 3.91 -23.12 -7.31
N GLU A 193 4.95 -22.78 -6.55
CA GLU A 193 5.81 -21.62 -6.79
C GLU A 193 7.12 -21.99 -7.48
N THR A 194 7.58 -21.13 -8.40
CA THR A 194 8.92 -21.24 -9.00
C THR A 194 10.01 -21.04 -7.93
N ILE A 195 11.24 -21.45 -8.21
CA ILE A 195 12.37 -21.29 -7.29
C ILE A 195 12.51 -19.82 -6.85
N GLU A 196 12.51 -18.91 -7.79
CA GLU A 196 12.67 -17.47 -7.57
C GLU A 196 11.52 -16.90 -6.72
N SER A 197 10.29 -17.26 -7.06
CA SER A 197 9.10 -16.80 -6.33
C SER A 197 9.05 -17.38 -4.92
N LEU A 198 9.50 -18.62 -4.73
CA LEU A 198 9.54 -19.27 -3.42
C LEU A 198 10.61 -18.66 -2.50
N MET A 199 11.67 -18.07 -3.05
CA MET A 199 12.67 -17.32 -2.27
C MET A 199 12.10 -16.03 -1.67
N ALA A 200 11.11 -15.41 -2.32
CA ALA A 200 10.49 -14.19 -1.81
C ALA A 200 9.51 -14.48 -0.67
N GLN A 201 9.47 -13.61 0.34
CA GLN A 201 8.41 -13.64 1.34
C GLN A 201 7.03 -13.50 0.69
N LYS A 202 5.99 -14.09 1.30
CA LYS A 202 4.65 -14.23 0.67
C LYS A 202 4.03 -12.91 0.20
N ASP A 203 4.18 -11.86 0.98
CA ASP A 203 3.70 -10.50 0.66
C ASP A 203 4.63 -9.74 -0.31
N GLY A 204 5.86 -10.23 -0.49
CA GLY A 204 6.88 -9.66 -1.36
C GLY A 204 7.00 -10.29 -2.75
N ARG A 205 6.15 -11.28 -3.08
CA ARG A 205 6.20 -12.01 -4.37
C ARG A 205 5.80 -11.16 -5.58
N GLY A 206 4.98 -10.12 -5.36
CA GLY A 206 4.48 -9.27 -6.44
C GLY A 206 3.52 -10.00 -7.38
N ASN A 207 3.21 -9.36 -8.51
CA ASN A 207 2.24 -9.92 -9.47
C ASN A 207 2.79 -11.12 -10.27
N GLY A 208 4.11 -11.30 -10.35
CA GLY A 208 4.72 -12.33 -11.19
C GLY A 208 4.42 -12.17 -12.68
N SER A 209 4.52 -13.27 -13.41
CA SER A 209 4.21 -13.36 -14.86
C SER A 209 3.22 -14.50 -15.15
N ASP A 210 2.68 -14.54 -16.36
CA ASP A 210 1.89 -15.68 -16.87
C ASP A 210 2.67 -16.99 -16.80
N LYS A 211 4.00 -16.94 -16.87
CA LYS A 211 4.87 -18.11 -16.73
C LYS A 211 4.84 -18.70 -15.31
N ASN A 212 4.64 -17.87 -14.28
CA ASN A 212 4.40 -18.38 -12.93
C ASN A 212 3.06 -19.12 -12.84
N ASP A 213 2.02 -18.61 -13.50
CA ASP A 213 0.71 -19.28 -13.53
C ASP A 213 0.77 -20.61 -14.31
N ILE A 214 1.50 -20.66 -15.42
CA ILE A 214 1.71 -21.90 -16.18
C ILE A 214 2.44 -22.93 -15.32
N TYR A 215 3.46 -22.53 -14.57
CA TYR A 215 4.15 -23.40 -13.63
C TYR A 215 3.17 -23.95 -12.57
N ALA A 216 2.34 -23.07 -12.01
CA ALA A 216 1.33 -23.46 -11.02
C ALA A 216 0.28 -24.41 -11.60
N VAL A 217 -0.14 -24.23 -12.87
CA VAL A 217 -0.97 -25.21 -13.58
C VAL A 217 -0.23 -26.55 -13.70
N GLY A 218 1.06 -26.55 -14.02
CA GLY A 218 1.88 -27.76 -14.06
C GLY A 218 1.91 -28.51 -12.74
N ALA A 219 2.09 -27.80 -11.62
CA ALA A 219 2.07 -28.38 -10.28
C ALA A 219 0.67 -28.90 -9.90
N LEU A 220 -0.38 -28.13 -10.17
CA LEU A 220 -1.76 -28.56 -9.96
C LEU A 220 -2.10 -29.82 -10.76
N MET A 221 -1.75 -29.84 -12.04
CA MET A 221 -1.99 -31.01 -12.89
C MET A 221 -1.22 -32.25 -12.43
N LEU A 222 -0.02 -32.06 -11.88
CA LEU A 222 0.76 -33.14 -11.27
C LEU A 222 0.05 -33.68 -10.03
N GLN A 223 -0.46 -32.80 -9.16
CA GLN A 223 -1.25 -33.18 -7.99
C GLN A 223 -2.50 -33.96 -8.40
N LEU A 224 -3.25 -33.46 -9.40
CA LEU A 224 -4.43 -34.15 -9.94
C LEU A 224 -4.07 -35.49 -10.64
N TYR A 225 -2.91 -35.58 -11.27
CA TYR A 225 -2.42 -36.81 -11.89
C TYR A 225 -2.09 -37.86 -10.83
N LEU A 226 -1.37 -37.49 -9.78
CA LEU A 226 -0.98 -38.39 -8.70
C LEU A 226 -2.13 -38.75 -7.76
N GLY A 227 -3.09 -37.84 -7.59
CA GLY A 227 -4.24 -38.00 -6.70
C GLY A 227 -3.95 -37.71 -5.22
N HIS A 228 -2.87 -37.00 -4.92
CA HIS A 228 -2.50 -36.60 -3.56
C HIS A 228 -1.70 -35.28 -3.61
N GLY A 229 -1.54 -34.64 -2.45
CA GLY A 229 -0.72 -33.45 -2.30
C GLY A 229 0.75 -33.63 -2.67
N LEU A 230 1.43 -32.55 -3.02
CA LEU A 230 2.83 -32.56 -3.46
C LEU A 230 3.74 -32.19 -2.28
N LEU A 231 4.33 -33.18 -1.61
CA LEU A 231 5.34 -32.98 -0.55
C LEU A 231 4.84 -31.99 0.53
N GLU A 232 3.59 -32.14 0.97
CA GLU A 232 2.93 -31.27 1.95
C GLU A 232 3.59 -31.32 3.34
N GLU A 233 4.33 -32.38 3.61
CA GLU A 233 5.12 -32.55 4.83
C GLU A 233 6.35 -31.64 4.91
N LEU A 234 6.78 -31.06 3.78
CA LEU A 234 7.98 -30.21 3.74
C LEU A 234 7.64 -28.74 4.03
N THR A 235 8.52 -28.11 4.79
CA THR A 235 8.50 -26.67 4.96
C THR A 235 8.87 -25.96 3.63
N GLU A 236 8.46 -24.69 3.48
CA GLU A 236 8.83 -23.90 2.29
C GLU A 236 10.34 -23.84 2.06
N THR A 237 11.14 -23.76 3.15
CA THR A 237 12.61 -23.76 3.07
C THR A 237 13.17 -25.10 2.60
N GLU A 238 12.63 -26.21 3.06
CA GLU A 238 13.07 -27.55 2.63
C GLU A 238 12.71 -27.80 1.16
N MET A 239 11.48 -27.42 0.76
CA MET A 239 11.05 -27.47 -0.63
C MET A 239 11.98 -26.65 -1.53
N LEU A 240 12.31 -25.42 -1.14
CA LEU A 240 13.23 -24.56 -1.88
C LEU A 240 14.60 -25.20 -2.04
N ARG A 241 15.18 -25.72 -0.96
CA ARG A 241 16.50 -26.40 -1.00
C ARG A 241 16.50 -27.61 -1.93
N LEU A 242 15.43 -28.40 -1.93
CA LEU A 242 15.31 -29.54 -2.85
C LEU A 242 15.22 -29.08 -4.31
N LYS A 243 14.40 -28.06 -4.59
CA LYS A 243 14.28 -27.49 -5.95
C LYS A 243 15.61 -26.90 -6.44
N LEU A 244 16.35 -26.21 -5.59
CA LEU A 244 17.68 -25.67 -5.94
C LEU A 244 18.69 -26.79 -6.29
N LYS A 245 18.68 -27.89 -5.55
CA LYS A 245 19.63 -28.99 -5.74
C LYS A 245 19.27 -29.87 -6.93
N LYS A 246 18.02 -30.22 -7.13
CA LYS A 246 17.56 -31.21 -8.11
C LYS A 246 16.82 -30.61 -9.30
N GLY A 247 16.35 -29.35 -9.20
CA GLY A 247 15.38 -28.74 -10.09
C GLY A 247 13.94 -29.09 -9.69
N SER A 248 13.00 -28.22 -10.10
CA SER A 248 11.57 -28.36 -9.74
C SER A 248 10.96 -29.66 -10.24
N TYR A 249 11.15 -29.98 -11.50
CA TYR A 249 10.60 -31.21 -12.11
C TYR A 249 11.05 -32.46 -11.34
N GLN A 250 12.36 -32.60 -11.06
CA GLN A 250 12.91 -33.78 -10.38
C GLN A 250 12.58 -33.84 -8.87
N THR A 251 12.26 -32.69 -8.28
CA THR A 251 11.83 -32.61 -6.89
C THR A 251 10.38 -33.07 -6.74
N LEU A 252 9.50 -32.63 -7.65
CA LEU A 252 8.05 -32.86 -7.53
C LEU A 252 7.59 -34.20 -8.13
N LEU A 253 8.32 -34.74 -9.10
CA LEU A 253 7.94 -35.95 -9.82
C LEU A 253 9.00 -37.05 -9.70
N ASP A 254 8.56 -38.25 -9.30
CA ASP A 254 9.32 -39.48 -9.45
C ASP A 254 9.23 -39.97 -10.93
N ALA A 255 10.23 -39.61 -11.72
CA ALA A 255 10.24 -39.89 -13.16
C ALA A 255 10.14 -41.39 -13.49
N ASP A 256 10.66 -42.26 -12.62
CA ASP A 256 10.71 -43.73 -12.86
C ASP A 256 9.32 -44.38 -12.83
N LYS A 257 8.35 -43.71 -12.19
CA LYS A 257 6.97 -44.20 -12.06
C LYS A 257 5.99 -43.54 -13.02
N THR A 258 6.45 -42.66 -13.91
CA THR A 258 5.60 -41.84 -14.81
C THR A 258 5.86 -42.20 -16.26
N SER A 259 4.83 -42.40 -17.08
CA SER A 259 5.01 -42.64 -18.50
C SER A 259 5.68 -41.46 -19.22
N ALA A 260 6.45 -41.74 -20.26
CA ALA A 260 7.21 -40.74 -21.03
C ALA A 260 6.33 -39.58 -21.55
N TYR A 261 5.07 -39.87 -21.90
CA TYR A 261 4.11 -38.86 -22.36
C TYR A 261 3.83 -37.81 -21.28
N TYR A 262 3.39 -38.22 -20.10
CA TYR A 262 3.10 -37.29 -18.99
C TYR A 262 4.38 -36.62 -18.46
N ALA A 263 5.46 -37.39 -18.38
CA ALA A 263 6.77 -36.89 -17.97
C ALA A 263 7.24 -35.72 -18.87
N SER A 264 6.97 -35.79 -20.18
CA SER A 264 7.30 -34.71 -21.12
C SER A 264 6.47 -33.46 -20.87
N ILE A 265 5.15 -33.56 -20.60
CA ILE A 265 4.27 -32.45 -20.27
C ILE A 265 4.75 -31.77 -18.99
N PHE A 266 4.96 -32.53 -17.92
CA PHE A 266 5.42 -31.97 -16.65
C PHE A 266 6.80 -31.34 -16.73
N ARG A 267 7.73 -31.92 -17.51
CA ARG A 267 9.04 -31.33 -17.76
C ARG A 267 8.95 -30.00 -18.50
N GLY A 268 8.01 -29.88 -19.42
CA GLY A 268 7.75 -28.63 -20.15
C GLY A 268 7.12 -27.55 -19.26
N LEU A 269 6.12 -27.90 -18.45
CA LEU A 269 5.39 -26.93 -17.61
C LEU A 269 6.17 -26.53 -16.34
N LEU A 270 6.91 -27.47 -15.73
CA LEU A 270 7.69 -27.26 -14.50
C LEU A 270 9.17 -26.90 -14.81
N ASN A 271 9.44 -26.38 -16.00
CA ASN A 271 10.79 -25.95 -16.37
C ASN A 271 11.21 -24.75 -15.52
N ASP A 272 12.39 -24.84 -14.88
CA ASP A 272 12.91 -23.74 -14.03
C ASP A 272 13.38 -22.54 -14.86
N ILE A 273 13.77 -22.75 -16.12
CA ILE A 273 14.12 -21.67 -17.04
C ILE A 273 12.84 -21.14 -17.67
N GLU A 274 12.48 -19.88 -17.33
CA GLU A 274 11.22 -19.25 -17.73
C GLU A 274 11.00 -19.23 -19.26
N GLU A 275 12.04 -18.96 -20.02
CA GLU A 275 12.01 -18.92 -21.49
C GLU A 275 11.71 -20.29 -22.11
N ASN A 276 12.13 -21.37 -21.46
CA ASN A 276 11.92 -22.75 -21.92
C ASN A 276 10.62 -23.36 -21.43
N ARG A 277 9.92 -22.68 -20.50
CA ARG A 277 8.66 -23.18 -19.94
C ARG A 277 7.56 -23.16 -21.00
N TRP A 278 6.91 -24.30 -21.17
CA TRP A 278 5.85 -24.46 -22.18
C TRP A 278 4.71 -23.47 -21.95
N THR A 279 4.16 -22.98 -23.07
CA THR A 279 2.93 -22.16 -23.10
C THR A 279 1.73 -23.03 -23.47
N TYR A 280 0.55 -22.43 -23.50
CA TYR A 280 -0.65 -23.07 -24.05
C TYR A 280 -0.37 -23.67 -25.44
N THR A 281 0.24 -22.91 -26.35
CA THR A 281 0.52 -23.33 -27.72
C THR A 281 1.46 -24.54 -27.79
N HIS A 282 2.52 -24.57 -26.98
CA HIS A 282 3.45 -25.70 -26.92
C HIS A 282 2.73 -26.96 -26.41
N THR A 283 1.96 -26.83 -25.33
CA THR A 283 1.24 -27.93 -24.70
C THR A 283 0.14 -28.47 -25.64
N TYR A 284 -0.62 -27.59 -26.28
CA TYR A 284 -1.64 -27.96 -27.26
C TYR A 284 -1.01 -28.73 -28.43
N SER A 285 0.08 -28.24 -29.00
CA SER A 285 0.77 -28.91 -30.12
C SER A 285 1.26 -30.31 -29.72
N PHE A 286 1.84 -30.46 -28.52
CA PHE A 286 2.31 -31.75 -28.01
C PHE A 286 1.18 -32.75 -27.82
N VAL A 287 0.08 -32.30 -27.21
CA VAL A 287 -1.10 -33.13 -26.94
C VAL A 287 -1.78 -33.58 -28.26
N GLU A 288 -1.70 -32.78 -29.32
CA GLU A 288 -2.16 -33.13 -30.65
C GLU A 288 -1.16 -34.00 -31.47
N GLY A 289 -0.11 -34.49 -30.77
CA GLY A 289 0.86 -35.42 -31.41
C GLY A 289 1.94 -34.71 -32.26
N LYS A 290 2.06 -33.39 -32.24
CA LYS A 290 3.13 -32.67 -32.94
C LYS A 290 4.41 -32.72 -32.11
N GLN A 291 5.56 -32.75 -32.79
CA GLN A 291 6.84 -32.63 -32.10
C GLN A 291 7.01 -31.23 -31.51
N VAL A 292 7.29 -31.17 -30.23
CA VAL A 292 7.65 -29.93 -29.51
C VAL A 292 9.04 -30.15 -28.93
N ASN A 293 9.96 -29.23 -29.21
CA ASN A 293 11.29 -29.29 -28.63
C ASN A 293 11.19 -29.12 -27.10
N ILE A 294 11.58 -30.17 -26.40
CA ILE A 294 11.76 -30.11 -24.95
C ILE A 294 13.20 -29.66 -24.74
N THR A 295 13.42 -28.37 -24.64
CA THR A 295 14.72 -27.86 -24.21
C THR A 295 14.91 -28.30 -22.78
N GLN A 296 15.80 -29.25 -22.55
CA GLN A 296 16.17 -29.60 -21.18
C GLN A 296 16.75 -28.34 -20.54
N SER A 297 16.36 -28.09 -19.31
CA SER A 297 17.07 -27.13 -18.47
C SER A 297 18.48 -27.67 -18.25
N SER A 298 19.36 -27.48 -19.21
CA SER A 298 20.78 -27.56 -18.95
C SER A 298 21.16 -26.32 -18.16
N VAL A 299 20.85 -26.32 -16.86
CA VAL A 299 21.54 -25.43 -15.95
C VAL A 299 23.01 -25.68 -16.23
N GLU A 300 23.74 -24.67 -16.71
CA GLU A 300 25.17 -24.77 -16.92
C GLU A 300 25.80 -25.31 -15.63
N ARG A 301 26.17 -26.57 -15.66
CA ARG A 301 26.83 -27.16 -14.49
C ARG A 301 28.30 -26.88 -14.64
N PRO A 302 28.90 -26.15 -13.72
CA PRO A 302 30.32 -25.88 -13.74
C PRO A 302 31.11 -27.18 -13.62
N LYS A 303 32.31 -27.20 -14.16
CA LYS A 303 33.24 -28.31 -14.03
C LYS A 303 33.60 -28.64 -12.57
N LYS A 304 33.51 -27.63 -11.69
CA LYS A 304 33.75 -27.76 -10.25
C LYS A 304 32.66 -27.04 -9.46
N ALA A 305 32.24 -27.63 -8.35
CA ALA A 305 31.36 -26.96 -7.38
C ALA A 305 32.10 -25.79 -6.71
N LEU A 306 31.38 -24.71 -6.41
CA LEU A 306 31.82 -23.75 -5.43
C LEU A 306 31.44 -24.28 -4.03
N THR A 307 32.31 -24.15 -3.05
CA THR A 307 31.99 -24.51 -1.66
C THR A 307 31.76 -23.23 -0.88
N VAL A 308 30.53 -23.05 -0.36
CA VAL A 308 30.13 -21.92 0.47
C VAL A 308 29.60 -22.49 1.79
N ASN A 309 30.09 -22.04 2.91
CA ASN A 309 29.69 -22.51 4.25
C ASN A 309 29.66 -24.05 4.38
N GLY A 310 30.65 -24.74 3.75
CA GLY A 310 30.75 -26.20 3.75
C GLY A 310 29.81 -26.92 2.77
N GLU A 311 28.86 -26.24 2.14
CA GLU A 311 27.97 -26.80 1.12
C GLU A 311 28.57 -26.67 -0.28
N LYS A 312 28.44 -27.73 -1.10
CA LYS A 312 28.81 -27.70 -2.51
C LYS A 312 27.63 -27.24 -3.36
N VAL A 313 27.79 -26.14 -4.08
CA VAL A 313 26.81 -25.55 -4.95
C VAL A 313 27.25 -25.58 -6.41
N TYR A 314 26.33 -25.83 -7.34
CA TYR A 314 26.64 -26.18 -8.72
C TYR A 314 26.00 -25.25 -9.77
N ASN A 315 25.09 -24.38 -9.39
CA ASN A 315 24.45 -23.47 -10.32
C ASN A 315 24.39 -22.05 -9.75
N LEU A 316 24.29 -21.05 -10.62
CA LEU A 316 24.32 -19.63 -10.25
C LEU A 316 23.20 -19.23 -9.26
N THR A 317 22.02 -19.80 -9.42
CA THR A 317 20.86 -19.54 -8.53
C THR A 317 21.10 -20.07 -7.12
N ASP A 318 21.64 -21.30 -7.00
CA ASP A 318 21.99 -21.94 -5.72
C ASP A 318 23.17 -21.21 -5.04
N VAL A 319 24.20 -20.82 -5.85
CA VAL A 319 25.31 -19.99 -5.36
C VAL A 319 24.76 -18.65 -4.81
N ALA A 320 23.96 -17.94 -5.58
CA ALA A 320 23.40 -16.66 -5.15
C ALA A 320 22.56 -16.81 -3.88
N TYR A 321 21.69 -17.82 -3.80
CA TYR A 321 20.91 -18.10 -2.60
C TYR A 321 21.79 -18.36 -1.37
N THR A 322 22.81 -19.23 -1.51
CA THR A 322 23.70 -19.59 -0.41
C THR A 322 24.54 -18.40 0.07
N LEU A 323 25.01 -17.55 -0.86
CA LEU A 323 25.73 -16.31 -0.53
C LEU A 323 24.84 -15.31 0.20
N LEU A 324 23.55 -15.16 -0.22
CA LEU A 324 22.58 -14.29 0.42
C LEU A 324 22.18 -14.74 1.83
N GLN A 325 22.24 -16.06 2.09
CA GLN A 325 22.03 -16.59 3.44
C GLN A 325 23.27 -16.37 4.33
N ASN A 326 24.48 -16.31 3.76
CA ASN A 326 25.75 -16.21 4.47
C ASN A 326 26.60 -15.04 3.93
N PRO A 327 26.16 -13.78 4.04
CA PRO A 327 26.80 -12.65 3.36
C PRO A 327 28.24 -12.37 3.87
N GLU A 328 28.54 -12.65 5.12
CA GLU A 328 29.91 -12.50 5.67
C GLU A 328 30.88 -13.47 5.03
N GLU A 329 30.53 -14.75 4.97
CA GLU A 329 31.35 -15.81 4.29
C GLU A 329 31.44 -15.48 2.79
N GLY A 330 30.33 -15.06 2.16
CA GLY A 330 30.31 -14.63 0.76
C GLY A 330 31.32 -13.51 0.49
N TYR A 331 31.36 -12.51 1.37
CA TYR A 331 32.32 -11.41 1.27
C TYR A 331 33.76 -11.86 1.35
N GLU A 332 34.10 -12.73 2.32
CA GLU A 332 35.47 -13.27 2.47
C GLU A 332 35.87 -14.11 1.25
N GLN A 333 34.95 -14.90 0.68
CA GLN A 333 35.22 -15.67 -0.54
C GLN A 333 35.37 -14.78 -1.78
N LEU A 334 34.59 -13.72 -1.89
CA LEU A 334 34.72 -12.76 -2.97
C LEU A 334 36.06 -12.03 -2.90
N LYS A 335 36.45 -11.58 -1.71
CA LYS A 335 37.73 -10.91 -1.45
C LYS A 335 38.90 -11.80 -1.72
N ALA A 336 38.80 -13.09 -1.39
CA ALA A 336 39.83 -14.12 -1.66
C ALA A 336 39.91 -14.54 -3.14
N GLY A 337 39.08 -13.97 -4.04
CA GLY A 337 39.04 -14.30 -5.45
C GLY A 337 38.42 -15.67 -5.79
N LYS A 338 37.88 -16.42 -4.80
CA LYS A 338 37.33 -17.76 -5.03
C LYS A 338 36.12 -17.76 -5.93
N ILE A 339 35.25 -16.73 -5.80
CA ILE A 339 34.02 -16.59 -6.62
C ILE A 339 34.40 -16.22 -8.05
N THR A 340 35.30 -15.27 -8.25
CA THR A 340 35.80 -14.88 -9.57
C THR A 340 36.52 -15.99 -10.28
N ASP A 341 37.39 -16.70 -9.58
CA ASP A 341 38.08 -17.90 -10.09
C ASP A 341 37.12 -19.01 -10.49
N TRP A 342 36.04 -19.22 -9.72
CA TRP A 342 35.02 -20.21 -10.05
C TRP A 342 34.18 -19.79 -11.28
N ILE A 343 33.86 -18.50 -11.41
CA ILE A 343 33.15 -17.99 -12.61
C ILE A 343 34.05 -18.15 -13.84
N LYS A 344 35.31 -17.77 -13.74
CA LYS A 344 36.28 -17.82 -14.84
C LYS A 344 36.66 -19.24 -15.26
N ASN A 345 37.01 -20.09 -14.29
CA ASN A 345 37.59 -21.41 -14.57
C ASN A 345 36.58 -22.57 -14.41
N GLY A 346 35.51 -22.37 -13.65
CA GLY A 346 34.45 -23.35 -13.43
C GLY A 346 33.31 -23.22 -14.43
N LEU A 347 32.81 -21.99 -14.63
CA LEU A 347 31.74 -21.70 -15.57
C LEU A 347 32.23 -21.27 -16.96
N GLU A 348 33.50 -20.87 -17.09
CA GLU A 348 34.10 -20.35 -18.34
C GLU A 348 33.30 -19.13 -18.90
N ASN A 349 32.73 -18.30 -17.99
CA ASN A 349 31.91 -17.15 -18.37
C ASN A 349 32.65 -15.82 -18.17
N GLU A 350 33.42 -15.42 -19.18
CA GLU A 350 34.20 -14.17 -19.16
C GLU A 350 33.35 -12.92 -19.01
N LYS A 351 32.15 -12.89 -19.61
CA LYS A 351 31.26 -11.75 -19.52
C LYS A 351 30.78 -11.51 -18.09
N LEU A 352 30.37 -12.57 -17.42
CA LEU A 352 29.95 -12.53 -16.02
C LEU A 352 31.11 -12.12 -15.12
N ASN A 353 32.31 -12.69 -15.36
CA ASN A 353 33.51 -12.31 -14.61
C ASN A 353 33.82 -10.82 -14.73
N ALA A 354 33.73 -10.23 -15.93
CA ALA A 354 33.97 -8.82 -16.15
C ALA A 354 32.93 -7.92 -15.42
N GLN A 355 31.68 -8.38 -15.30
CA GLN A 355 30.63 -7.67 -14.52
C GLN A 355 30.97 -7.70 -13.03
N VAL A 356 31.41 -8.83 -12.50
CA VAL A 356 31.82 -8.96 -11.09
C VAL A 356 33.07 -8.13 -10.78
N ASP A 357 34.07 -8.13 -11.67
CA ASP A 357 35.27 -7.30 -11.53
C ASP A 357 34.89 -5.80 -11.52
N LYS A 358 33.98 -5.38 -12.39
CA LYS A 358 33.46 -4.01 -12.41
C LYS A 358 32.77 -3.65 -11.09
N LEU A 359 31.97 -4.56 -10.52
CA LEU A 359 31.34 -4.35 -9.21
C LEU A 359 32.39 -4.11 -8.12
N LEU A 360 33.46 -4.92 -8.07
CA LEU A 360 34.55 -4.78 -7.13
C LEU A 360 35.28 -3.45 -7.28
N HIS A 361 35.64 -3.07 -8.50
CA HIS A 361 36.30 -1.78 -8.76
C HIS A 361 35.43 -0.57 -8.39
N THR A 362 34.11 -0.67 -8.58
CA THR A 362 33.19 0.45 -8.30
C THR A 362 32.92 0.65 -6.81
N ASN A 363 32.86 -0.43 -6.02
CA ASN A 363 32.54 -0.34 -4.60
C ASN A 363 33.76 -0.31 -3.67
N GLY A 364 34.97 -0.48 -4.19
CA GLY A 364 36.24 -0.46 -3.45
C GLY A 364 36.45 -1.64 -2.50
N GLU A 365 37.69 -1.85 -2.04
CA GLU A 365 38.04 -2.95 -1.14
C GLU A 365 37.50 -2.78 0.30
N ASN A 366 37.03 -1.60 0.65
CA ASN A 366 36.65 -1.22 2.01
C ASN A 366 35.16 -0.91 2.12
N THR A 367 34.30 -1.87 1.79
CA THR A 367 32.86 -1.72 1.90
C THR A 367 32.43 -1.88 3.36
N ALA A 368 31.96 -0.79 3.98
CA ALA A 368 31.40 -0.81 5.32
C ALA A 368 30.11 -1.69 5.41
N ASN A 369 29.47 -1.96 4.28
CA ASN A 369 28.26 -2.79 4.19
C ASN A 369 28.50 -4.01 3.29
N ARG A 370 29.00 -5.09 3.89
CA ARG A 370 29.30 -6.38 3.22
C ARG A 370 28.04 -7.01 2.62
N GLU A 371 26.92 -6.97 3.35
CA GLU A 371 25.65 -7.50 2.90
C GLU A 371 25.16 -6.80 1.62
N LEU A 372 25.30 -5.47 1.53
CA LEU A 372 24.94 -4.71 0.33
C LEU A 372 25.78 -5.15 -0.89
N LEU A 373 27.07 -5.37 -0.72
CA LEU A 373 27.94 -5.82 -1.81
C LEU A 373 27.55 -7.23 -2.27
N ILE A 374 27.28 -8.14 -1.35
CA ILE A 374 26.84 -9.50 -1.69
C ILE A 374 25.47 -9.49 -2.35
N SER A 375 24.55 -8.64 -1.89
CA SER A 375 23.24 -8.49 -2.54
C SER A 375 23.39 -8.00 -3.99
N LYS A 376 24.27 -7.04 -4.26
CA LYS A 376 24.57 -6.59 -5.64
C LYS A 376 25.24 -7.68 -6.48
N LEU A 377 26.16 -8.42 -5.90
CA LEU A 377 26.80 -9.57 -6.56
C LEU A 377 25.75 -10.59 -6.98
N CYS A 378 24.84 -10.96 -6.08
CA CYS A 378 23.80 -11.95 -6.36
C CYS A 378 22.79 -11.50 -7.41
N ILE A 379 22.48 -10.18 -7.50
CA ILE A 379 21.68 -9.60 -8.59
C ILE A 379 22.39 -9.81 -9.94
N ILE A 380 23.73 -9.70 -10.01
CA ILE A 380 24.49 -9.94 -11.23
C ILE A 380 24.55 -11.45 -11.55
N LEU A 381 24.76 -12.31 -10.54
CA LEU A 381 24.87 -13.76 -10.73
C LEU A 381 23.55 -14.40 -11.17
N ALA A 382 22.43 -13.93 -10.62
CA ALA A 382 21.09 -14.48 -10.87
C ALA A 382 20.04 -13.35 -10.86
N PRO A 383 19.88 -12.63 -11.97
CA PRO A 383 19.02 -11.43 -12.04
C PRO A 383 17.55 -11.67 -11.73
N ASN A 384 17.05 -12.89 -11.97
CA ASN A 384 15.65 -13.26 -11.76
C ASN A 384 15.28 -13.48 -10.28
N LEU A 385 16.25 -13.42 -9.36
CA LEU A 385 15.99 -13.58 -7.93
C LEU A 385 15.39 -12.33 -7.29
N PRO A 386 14.65 -12.49 -6.18
CA PRO A 386 14.21 -11.35 -5.38
C PRO A 386 15.43 -10.63 -4.77
N ILE A 387 15.26 -9.36 -4.49
CA ILE A 387 16.21 -8.57 -3.72
C ILE A 387 16.23 -9.11 -2.28
N LYS A 388 17.41 -9.45 -1.77
CA LYS A 388 17.61 -9.76 -0.36
C LYS A 388 18.41 -8.65 0.30
N TYR A 389 17.86 -8.04 1.34
CA TYR A 389 18.55 -7.07 2.18
C TYR A 389 18.00 -7.10 3.61
N LYS A 390 18.87 -7.27 4.59
CA LYS A 390 18.48 -7.53 5.99
C LYS A 390 17.56 -8.77 6.08
N ASN A 391 16.39 -8.62 6.68
CA ASN A 391 15.37 -9.67 6.76
C ASN A 391 14.39 -9.68 5.57
N LEU A 392 14.56 -8.79 4.60
CA LEU A 392 13.65 -8.65 3.45
C LEU A 392 14.10 -9.53 2.29
N TRP A 393 13.13 -10.25 1.70
CA TRP A 393 13.25 -11.00 0.45
C TRP A 393 12.10 -10.60 -0.47
N LEU A 394 12.32 -9.66 -1.37
CA LEU A 394 11.25 -8.97 -2.09
C LEU A 394 11.56 -8.84 -3.58
N PHE A 395 10.55 -9.10 -4.42
CA PHE A 395 10.57 -8.51 -5.75
C PHE A 395 10.18 -7.03 -5.66
N PRO A 396 10.76 -6.14 -6.50
CA PRO A 396 10.40 -4.73 -6.47
C PRO A 396 8.90 -4.45 -6.57
N GLY A 397 8.17 -5.19 -7.41
CA GLY A 397 6.71 -5.10 -7.52
C GLY A 397 5.93 -5.61 -6.30
N GLY A 398 6.58 -6.31 -5.37
CA GLY A 398 5.99 -6.77 -4.11
C GLY A 398 6.22 -5.80 -2.94
N ILE A 399 7.18 -4.88 -3.05
CA ILE A 399 7.57 -3.96 -1.97
C ILE A 399 6.36 -3.21 -1.38
N PRO A 400 5.45 -2.60 -2.16
CA PRO A 400 4.30 -1.88 -1.60
C PRO A 400 3.39 -2.77 -0.76
N LYS A 401 3.14 -4.00 -1.20
CA LYS A 401 2.31 -4.98 -0.48
C LYS A 401 2.97 -5.43 0.82
N ALA A 402 4.28 -5.64 0.80
CA ALA A 402 5.04 -5.99 2.00
C ALA A 402 5.05 -4.86 3.03
N ILE A 403 5.18 -3.60 2.61
CA ILE A 403 5.04 -2.43 3.49
C ILE A 403 3.63 -2.38 4.09
N PHE A 404 2.60 -2.54 3.25
CA PHE A 404 1.22 -2.56 3.69
C PHE A 404 0.97 -3.64 4.75
N HIS A 405 1.43 -4.87 4.48
CA HIS A 405 1.31 -6.00 5.40
C HIS A 405 2.04 -5.73 6.71
N ALA A 406 3.27 -5.23 6.67
CA ALA A 406 4.05 -4.87 7.85
C ALA A 406 3.33 -3.81 8.71
N VAL A 407 2.76 -2.76 8.09
CA VAL A 407 1.98 -1.74 8.81
C VAL A 407 0.74 -2.35 9.47
N LYS A 408 -0.02 -3.19 8.74
CA LYS A 408 -1.22 -3.84 9.26
C LYS A 408 -0.93 -4.84 10.38
N SER A 409 0.21 -5.52 10.32
CA SER A 409 0.68 -6.48 11.33
C SER A 409 1.42 -5.81 12.49
N GLY A 410 1.66 -4.49 12.45
CA GLY A 410 2.41 -3.77 13.47
C GLY A 410 3.91 -4.06 13.48
N GLU A 411 4.46 -4.52 12.36
CA GLU A 411 5.87 -4.83 12.21
C GLU A 411 6.72 -3.58 11.98
N SER A 412 8.03 -3.68 12.27
CA SER A 412 8.97 -2.58 12.08
C SER A 412 9.25 -2.32 10.60
N LEU A 413 9.22 -1.05 10.20
CA LEU A 413 9.55 -0.60 8.86
C LEU A 413 11.04 -0.27 8.65
N ASN A 414 11.89 -0.46 9.66
CA ASN A 414 13.30 -0.05 9.62
C ASN A 414 14.07 -0.65 8.44
N SER A 415 13.89 -1.96 8.17
CA SER A 415 14.56 -2.63 7.05
C SER A 415 14.15 -2.05 5.69
N PHE A 416 12.90 -1.58 5.54
CA PHE A 416 12.46 -0.89 4.32
C PHE A 416 13.13 0.47 4.17
N TYR A 417 13.23 1.27 5.25
CA TYR A 417 13.96 2.54 5.22
C TYR A 417 15.43 2.33 4.85
N GLU A 418 16.06 1.30 5.39
CA GLU A 418 17.44 0.97 5.04
C GLU A 418 17.57 0.54 3.58
N LEU A 419 16.67 -0.32 3.08
CA LEU A 419 16.63 -0.76 1.67
C LEU A 419 16.52 0.44 0.71
N PHE A 420 15.63 1.39 0.97
CA PHE A 420 15.45 2.57 0.13
C PHE A 420 16.64 3.54 0.16
N ASN A 421 17.47 3.49 1.18
CA ASN A 421 18.74 4.25 1.22
C ASN A 421 19.84 3.62 0.37
N THR A 422 19.65 2.38 -0.10
CA THR A 422 20.56 1.70 -1.03
C THR A 422 20.19 1.97 -2.49
N ASP A 423 20.99 1.46 -3.41
CA ASP A 423 20.71 1.45 -4.84
C ASP A 423 20.27 0.05 -5.36
N LEU A 424 19.96 -0.90 -4.46
CA LEU A 424 19.63 -2.28 -4.83
C LEU A 424 18.44 -2.40 -5.78
N ILE A 425 17.38 -1.63 -5.55
CA ILE A 425 16.20 -1.66 -6.42
C ILE A 425 16.57 -1.20 -7.84
N LYS A 426 17.38 -0.15 -7.95
CA LYS A 426 17.89 0.32 -9.23
C LYS A 426 18.79 -0.70 -9.89
N ALA A 427 19.71 -1.30 -9.14
CA ALA A 427 20.61 -2.34 -9.63
C ALA A 427 19.83 -3.55 -10.16
N TRP A 428 18.79 -3.97 -9.44
CA TRP A 428 17.94 -5.08 -9.88
C TRP A 428 17.26 -4.80 -11.23
N TYR A 429 16.65 -3.62 -11.41
CA TYR A 429 16.03 -3.25 -12.68
C TYR A 429 17.03 -3.11 -13.83
N GLN A 430 18.28 -2.74 -13.56
CA GLN A 430 19.31 -2.62 -14.58
C GLN A 430 19.75 -3.96 -15.20
N GLU A 431 19.64 -5.03 -14.43
CA GLU A 431 19.97 -6.38 -14.90
C GLU A 431 18.78 -7.10 -15.56
N GLN A 432 17.54 -6.51 -15.49
CA GLN A 432 16.38 -7.11 -16.16
C GLN A 432 16.36 -6.82 -17.64
N THR A 433 16.01 -7.83 -18.44
CA THR A 433 15.83 -7.70 -19.89
C THR A 433 14.37 -7.43 -20.29
N SER A 434 13.43 -7.98 -19.54
CA SER A 434 11.98 -7.96 -19.86
C SER A 434 11.17 -7.01 -18.96
N VAL A 435 11.67 -6.68 -17.77
CA VAL A 435 10.96 -5.86 -16.78
C VAL A 435 11.53 -4.44 -16.80
N ARG A 436 10.67 -3.45 -17.06
CA ARG A 436 11.06 -2.03 -17.01
C ARG A 436 10.84 -1.44 -15.63
N ALA A 437 11.80 -0.64 -15.18
CA ALA A 437 11.62 0.15 -13.97
C ALA A 437 10.43 1.10 -14.11
N PRO A 438 9.57 1.22 -13.09
CA PRO A 438 8.59 2.30 -13.04
C PRO A 438 9.28 3.66 -13.14
N ALA A 439 8.65 4.64 -13.79
CA ALA A 439 9.23 5.96 -14.02
C ALA A 439 9.76 6.63 -12.73
N ASN A 440 9.12 6.35 -11.60
CA ASN A 440 9.42 6.95 -10.30
C ASN A 440 10.34 6.08 -9.41
N ALA A 441 10.86 4.94 -9.90
CA ALA A 441 11.70 4.05 -9.08
C ALA A 441 12.98 4.72 -8.56
N GLY A 442 13.44 5.78 -9.22
CA GLY A 442 14.57 6.61 -8.76
C GLY A 442 14.23 7.60 -7.62
N GLU A 443 12.94 7.78 -7.31
CA GLU A 443 12.48 8.79 -6.34
C GLU A 443 12.34 8.25 -4.90
N PHE A 444 12.49 6.94 -4.68
CA PHE A 444 12.32 6.32 -3.35
C PHE A 444 13.15 7.02 -2.27
N LYS A 445 14.43 7.23 -2.53
CA LYS A 445 15.34 7.89 -1.59
C LYS A 445 14.91 9.32 -1.31
N ALA A 446 14.43 10.04 -2.32
CA ALA A 446 13.93 11.40 -2.16
C ALA A 446 12.62 11.41 -1.34
N TYR A 447 11.75 10.43 -1.52
CA TYR A 447 10.51 10.35 -0.74
C TYR A 447 10.76 10.08 0.74
N ILE A 448 11.63 9.12 1.08
CA ILE A 448 11.89 8.79 2.49
C ILE A 448 12.71 9.85 3.22
N SER A 449 13.52 10.65 2.49
CA SER A 449 14.29 11.75 3.10
C SER A 449 13.42 12.93 3.56
N ARG A 450 12.20 13.04 3.03
CA ARG A 450 11.26 14.12 3.34
C ARG A 450 10.30 13.71 4.45
N LYS A 451 10.21 14.57 5.48
CA LYS A 451 9.26 14.39 6.59
C LYS A 451 7.90 15.05 6.35
N ASP A 452 7.76 15.74 5.23
CA ASP A 452 6.59 16.53 4.85
C ASP A 452 5.34 15.66 4.65
N MET A 453 4.15 16.29 4.79
CA MET A 453 2.88 15.69 4.41
C MET A 453 2.88 15.31 2.93
N GLY A 454 2.33 14.12 2.62
CA GLY A 454 2.30 13.60 1.25
C GLY A 454 3.60 12.94 0.78
N TYR A 455 4.60 12.75 1.66
CA TYR A 455 5.87 12.08 1.41
C TYR A 455 6.14 10.96 2.42
N GLY A 456 7.30 10.34 2.32
CA GLY A 456 7.68 9.22 3.17
C GLY A 456 7.36 7.86 2.56
N ILE A 457 7.40 6.83 3.40
CA ILE A 457 7.15 5.45 2.99
C ILE A 457 5.71 5.22 2.52
N ASP A 458 4.73 5.94 3.10
CA ASP A 458 3.32 5.91 2.68
C ASP A 458 3.18 6.32 1.21
N ARG A 459 3.97 7.31 0.78
CA ARG A 459 3.99 7.75 -0.62
C ARG A 459 4.49 6.65 -1.56
N ILE A 460 5.56 5.94 -1.17
CA ILE A 460 6.09 4.83 -1.95
C ILE A 460 5.02 3.74 -2.10
N MET A 461 4.39 3.38 -0.99
CA MET A 461 3.37 2.34 -0.96
C MET A 461 2.23 2.61 -1.96
N TYR A 462 1.69 3.83 -1.97
CA TYR A 462 0.54 4.15 -2.84
C TYR A 462 0.89 4.54 -4.27
N ASP A 463 2.09 5.09 -4.53
CA ASP A 463 2.53 5.45 -5.89
C ASP A 463 2.88 4.21 -6.72
N PHE A 464 3.29 3.11 -6.05
CA PHE A 464 3.73 1.90 -6.74
C PHE A 464 2.72 0.75 -6.68
N ASP A 465 1.62 0.90 -5.94
CA ASP A 465 0.51 -0.06 -5.95
C ASP A 465 -0.84 0.66 -5.76
N GLU A 466 -1.57 0.78 -6.85
CA GLU A 466 -2.88 1.43 -6.86
C GLU A 466 -4.00 0.62 -6.20
N ASP A 467 -3.79 -0.68 -5.97
CA ASP A 467 -4.76 -1.56 -5.33
C ASP A 467 -4.88 -1.31 -3.83
N LEU A 468 -3.82 -0.77 -3.21
CA LEU A 468 -3.77 -0.64 -1.76
C LEU A 468 -4.77 0.40 -1.26
N PRO A 469 -5.61 0.04 -0.27
CA PRO A 469 -6.52 0.97 0.38
C PRO A 469 -5.74 1.91 1.31
N CYS A 470 -6.34 3.07 1.61
CA CYS A 470 -5.82 3.97 2.63
C CYS A 470 -5.89 3.33 4.02
N ILE A 471 -4.75 3.27 4.72
CA ILE A 471 -4.62 2.59 6.03
C ILE A 471 -4.40 3.56 7.19
N SER A 472 -4.83 4.80 7.03
CA SER A 472 -4.74 5.79 8.12
C SER A 472 -5.49 5.30 9.37
N PRO A 473 -4.88 5.44 10.56
CA PRO A 473 -5.57 5.18 11.83
C PRO A 473 -6.86 6.01 12.03
N LEU A 474 -6.95 7.19 11.38
CA LEU A 474 -8.14 8.03 11.43
C LEU A 474 -9.35 7.43 10.73
N LEU A 475 -9.16 6.43 9.88
CA LEU A 475 -10.25 5.79 9.14
C LEU A 475 -10.82 4.57 9.89
N GLY A 476 -10.19 4.17 11.01
CA GLY A 476 -10.62 3.01 11.80
C GLY A 476 -10.69 1.73 10.96
N ASP A 477 -11.82 1.03 11.06
CA ASP A 477 -12.06 -0.24 10.39
C ASP A 477 -12.72 -0.07 8.99
N GLU A 478 -12.64 1.14 8.40
CA GLU A 478 -13.19 1.44 7.08
C GLU A 478 -12.27 0.95 5.96
N PHE A 479 -12.84 0.31 4.96
CA PHE A 479 -12.11 -0.05 3.73
C PHE A 479 -12.20 1.09 2.71
N VAL A 480 -11.11 1.83 2.55
CA VAL A 480 -11.05 3.03 1.72
C VAL A 480 -10.12 2.83 0.52
N ASN A 481 -10.68 2.45 -0.63
CA ASN A 481 -9.95 2.22 -1.88
C ASN A 481 -10.10 3.35 -2.92
N SER A 482 -10.72 4.47 -2.56
CA SER A 482 -10.89 5.62 -3.47
C SER A 482 -10.97 6.93 -2.69
N ALA A 483 -10.56 8.05 -3.32
CA ALA A 483 -10.58 9.36 -2.69
C ALA A 483 -11.99 9.77 -2.15
N PRO A 484 -13.10 9.55 -2.86
CA PRO A 484 -14.43 9.88 -2.35
C PRO A 484 -14.82 9.15 -1.05
N ARG A 485 -14.29 7.95 -0.84
CA ARG A 485 -14.58 7.17 0.37
C ARG A 485 -13.93 7.73 1.63
N ILE A 486 -12.84 8.49 1.50
CA ILE A 486 -12.19 9.15 2.63
C ILE A 486 -13.17 10.07 3.37
N LEU A 487 -13.96 10.87 2.64
CA LEU A 487 -14.91 11.79 3.25
C LEU A 487 -15.97 11.07 4.08
N ARG A 488 -16.52 9.96 3.57
CA ARG A 488 -17.51 9.15 4.30
C ARG A 488 -16.89 8.43 5.49
N ALA A 489 -15.68 7.92 5.34
CA ALA A 489 -14.96 7.25 6.43
C ALA A 489 -14.66 8.23 7.56
N LEU A 490 -14.18 9.43 7.27
CA LEU A 490 -13.94 10.48 8.26
C LEU A 490 -15.24 10.95 8.94
N ASP A 491 -16.34 11.08 8.19
CA ASP A 491 -17.64 11.42 8.76
C ASP A 491 -18.11 10.35 9.75
N HIS A 492 -17.97 9.08 9.39
CA HIS A 492 -18.31 7.96 10.26
C HIS A 492 -17.39 7.88 11.49
N THR A 493 -16.08 8.08 11.31
CA THR A 493 -15.12 8.06 12.43
C THR A 493 -15.43 9.12 13.46
N TYR A 494 -15.82 10.33 13.05
CA TYR A 494 -16.24 11.37 13.98
C TYR A 494 -17.47 10.96 14.79
N ALA A 495 -18.44 10.29 14.17
CA ALA A 495 -19.64 9.79 14.85
C ALA A 495 -19.31 8.76 15.94
N THR A 496 -18.24 7.97 15.77
CA THR A 496 -17.79 6.96 16.76
C THR A 496 -16.97 7.55 17.92
N GLY A 497 -16.66 8.86 17.90
CA GLY A 497 -15.95 9.55 18.96
C GLY A 497 -14.41 9.35 18.98
N LYS A 498 -13.84 8.67 18.00
CA LYS A 498 -12.38 8.52 17.83
C LYS A 498 -11.82 9.71 17.06
N VAL A 499 -11.62 10.86 17.73
CA VAL A 499 -11.26 12.12 17.05
C VAL A 499 -9.91 12.64 17.49
N THR A 500 -9.15 13.15 16.53
CA THR A 500 -7.95 13.98 16.70
C THR A 500 -8.29 15.46 16.49
N SER A 501 -7.30 16.35 16.68
CA SER A 501 -7.49 17.79 16.46
C SER A 501 -7.82 18.13 15.00
N MET A 502 -7.25 17.40 14.05
CA MET A 502 -7.42 17.61 12.61
C MET A 502 -7.86 16.33 11.89
N PRO A 503 -8.75 16.40 10.88
CA PRO A 503 -9.24 15.24 10.13
C PRO A 503 -8.27 14.80 9.02
N TYR A 504 -6.98 14.80 9.25
CA TYR A 504 -5.97 14.33 8.31
C TYR A 504 -4.71 13.85 9.01
N ASP A 505 -3.95 13.02 8.33
CA ASP A 505 -2.60 12.60 8.72
C ASP A 505 -1.70 12.40 7.47
N LYS A 506 -0.47 11.97 7.70
CA LYS A 506 0.49 11.68 6.63
C LYS A 506 0.00 10.65 5.64
N ASN A 507 -0.65 9.60 6.13
CA ASN A 507 -1.10 8.48 5.31
C ASN A 507 -2.23 8.91 4.36
N ILE A 508 -3.26 9.63 4.89
CA ILE A 508 -4.35 10.21 4.06
C ILE A 508 -3.78 11.15 3.00
N MET A 509 -2.83 12.03 3.37
CA MET A 509 -2.27 12.99 2.41
C MET A 509 -1.42 12.32 1.34
N ALA A 510 -0.64 11.31 1.68
CA ALA A 510 0.09 10.49 0.72
C ALA A 510 -0.86 9.76 -0.24
N TYR A 511 -1.91 9.13 0.29
CA TYR A 511 -2.94 8.45 -0.49
C TYR A 511 -3.66 9.40 -1.45
N LEU A 512 -4.16 10.54 -0.96
CA LEU A 512 -4.83 11.54 -1.79
C LEU A 512 -3.91 12.09 -2.87
N ARG A 513 -2.62 12.30 -2.56
CA ARG A 513 -1.66 12.77 -3.57
C ARG A 513 -1.49 11.76 -4.71
N CYS A 514 -1.48 10.46 -4.41
CA CYS A 514 -1.43 9.41 -5.44
C CYS A 514 -2.72 9.37 -6.27
N LYS A 515 -3.89 9.46 -5.62
CA LYS A 515 -5.20 9.36 -6.31
C LYS A 515 -5.63 10.63 -7.05
N MET A 516 -5.26 11.82 -6.57
CA MET A 516 -5.66 13.11 -7.14
C MET A 516 -4.55 13.78 -7.96
N GLY A 517 -3.32 13.27 -7.90
CA GLY A 517 -2.19 13.79 -8.64
C GLY A 517 -1.73 15.16 -8.15
N LYS A 518 -1.11 15.94 -9.04
CA LYS A 518 -0.51 17.26 -8.73
C LYS A 518 -1.52 18.33 -8.28
N LYS A 519 -2.82 18.07 -8.39
CA LYS A 519 -3.87 19.04 -8.02
C LYS A 519 -3.83 19.44 -6.54
N ILE A 520 -3.31 18.57 -5.67
CA ILE A 520 -3.23 18.86 -4.24
C ILE A 520 -1.86 19.35 -3.78
N ASP A 521 -0.90 19.61 -4.69
CA ASP A 521 0.45 20.04 -4.31
C ASP A 521 0.44 21.40 -3.57
N GLY A 522 -0.45 22.33 -3.94
CA GLY A 522 -0.65 23.59 -3.21
C GLY A 522 -1.18 23.36 -1.78
N ILE A 523 -2.14 22.46 -1.63
CA ILE A 523 -2.65 22.05 -0.30
C ILE A 523 -1.54 21.45 0.56
N LEU A 524 -0.73 20.54 -0.01
CA LEU A 524 0.40 19.94 0.71
C LEU A 524 1.43 21.02 1.12
N THR A 525 1.65 22.03 0.30
CA THR A 525 2.54 23.15 0.66
C THR A 525 1.99 23.89 1.88
N ASP A 526 0.70 24.24 1.89
CA ASP A 526 0.05 24.92 3.01
C ASP A 526 0.09 24.07 4.29
N LEU A 527 -0.12 22.75 4.18
CA LEU A 527 -0.05 21.83 5.32
C LEU A 527 1.35 21.72 5.95
N ASN A 528 2.40 21.95 5.16
CA ASN A 528 3.79 21.88 5.61
C ASN A 528 4.33 23.21 6.17
N THR A 529 3.52 24.28 6.22
CA THR A 529 3.97 25.60 6.72
C THR A 529 4.11 25.70 8.24
N GLY A 530 3.56 24.73 8.99
CA GLY A 530 3.50 24.80 10.45
C GLY A 530 2.53 25.84 11.02
N ARG A 531 1.73 26.52 10.16
CA ARG A 531 0.72 27.52 10.55
C ARG A 531 -0.64 26.86 10.64
N GLU A 532 -1.11 26.60 11.86
CA GLU A 532 -2.35 25.85 12.12
C GLU A 532 -3.58 26.42 11.38
N ALA A 533 -3.72 27.74 11.32
CA ALA A 533 -4.83 28.39 10.62
C ALA A 533 -4.79 28.12 9.10
N LEU A 534 -3.59 28.13 8.48
CA LEU A 534 -3.42 27.79 7.07
C LEU A 534 -3.70 26.30 6.82
N GLN A 535 -3.24 25.44 7.72
CA GLN A 535 -3.50 24.00 7.64
C GLN A 535 -5.01 23.71 7.69
N ALA A 536 -5.73 24.35 8.63
CA ALA A 536 -7.19 24.20 8.73
C ALA A 536 -7.91 24.70 7.47
N SER A 537 -7.51 25.85 6.90
CA SER A 537 -8.06 26.37 5.65
C SER A 537 -7.76 25.43 4.47
N ALA A 538 -6.53 24.93 4.35
CA ALA A 538 -6.12 24.02 3.29
C ALA A 538 -6.95 22.72 3.29
N ILE A 539 -7.17 22.12 4.46
CA ILE A 539 -7.99 20.91 4.60
C ILE A 539 -9.46 21.19 4.31
N LEU A 540 -10.00 22.31 4.77
CA LEU A 540 -11.37 22.70 4.48
C LEU A 540 -11.58 22.83 2.96
N ARG A 541 -10.70 23.53 2.25
CA ARG A 541 -10.73 23.66 0.79
C ARG A 541 -10.65 22.30 0.09
N LEU A 542 -9.69 21.47 0.48
CA LEU A 542 -9.52 20.13 -0.11
C LEU A 542 -10.78 19.29 -0.01
N TYR A 543 -11.36 19.19 1.20
CA TYR A 543 -12.55 18.37 1.41
C TYR A 543 -13.81 18.98 0.81
N THR A 544 -13.91 20.31 0.74
CA THR A 544 -14.96 20.99 0.00
C THR A 544 -14.91 20.69 -1.49
N ASP A 545 -13.74 20.78 -2.11
CA ASP A 545 -13.53 20.44 -3.51
C ASP A 545 -13.87 18.97 -3.80
N MET A 546 -13.46 18.08 -2.89
CA MET A 546 -13.79 16.65 -2.99
C MET A 546 -15.29 16.40 -2.84
N GLN A 547 -15.99 17.06 -1.90
CA GLN A 547 -17.42 16.93 -1.72
C GLN A 547 -18.17 17.46 -2.94
N ASN A 548 -17.81 18.62 -3.47
CA ASN A 548 -18.42 19.21 -4.65
C ASN A 548 -18.26 18.33 -5.90
N LYS A 549 -17.11 17.67 -6.03
CA LYS A 549 -16.82 16.86 -7.21
C LYS A 549 -17.42 15.45 -7.14
N TYR A 550 -17.40 14.84 -5.98
CA TYR A 550 -17.69 13.40 -5.83
C TYR A 550 -18.91 13.11 -4.94
N GLY A 551 -19.40 14.10 -4.18
CA GLY A 551 -20.35 13.87 -3.09
C GLY A 551 -19.67 13.21 -1.88
N PRO A 552 -20.45 12.77 -0.88
CA PRO A 552 -21.92 12.84 -0.78
C PRO A 552 -22.45 14.27 -0.54
N ALA A 553 -23.74 14.47 -0.76
CA ALA A 553 -24.36 15.78 -0.62
C ALA A 553 -24.28 16.36 0.82
N GLN A 554 -24.17 15.49 1.83
CA GLN A 554 -24.15 15.86 3.23
C GLN A 554 -23.14 15.03 4.02
N LEU A 555 -22.35 15.68 4.89
CA LEU A 555 -21.35 15.12 5.78
C LEU A 555 -21.43 15.83 7.15
N PRO A 556 -22.49 15.59 7.95
CA PRO A 556 -22.74 16.39 9.14
C PRO A 556 -21.71 16.23 10.25
N ASN A 557 -21.13 15.04 10.40
CA ASN A 557 -20.12 14.76 11.41
C ASN A 557 -18.75 15.32 11.01
N LEU A 558 -18.35 15.15 9.76
CA LEU A 558 -17.12 15.76 9.22
C LEU A 558 -17.21 17.29 9.22
N ALA A 559 -18.37 17.86 8.88
CA ALA A 559 -18.62 19.30 8.97
C ALA A 559 -18.42 19.83 10.40
N LYS A 560 -18.93 19.12 11.40
CA LYS A 560 -18.73 19.45 12.81
C LYS A 560 -17.25 19.38 13.21
N TRP A 561 -16.52 18.37 12.72
CA TRP A 561 -15.08 18.23 12.96
C TRP A 561 -14.31 19.40 12.33
N LEU A 562 -14.60 19.74 11.08
CA LEU A 562 -13.96 20.84 10.37
C LEU A 562 -14.29 22.21 11.02
N VAL A 563 -15.50 22.42 11.52
CA VAL A 563 -15.84 23.64 12.28
C VAL A 563 -14.97 23.75 13.53
N SER A 564 -14.71 22.65 14.23
CA SER A 564 -13.78 22.67 15.37
C SER A 564 -12.35 23.05 14.94
N ALA A 565 -11.89 22.58 13.80
CA ALA A 565 -10.59 22.98 13.23
C ALA A 565 -10.59 24.46 12.77
N CYS A 566 -11.72 24.98 12.26
CA CYS A 566 -11.86 26.38 11.84
C CYS A 566 -11.72 27.37 13.01
N MET A 567 -11.85 26.93 14.27
CA MET A 567 -11.59 27.80 15.42
C MET A 567 -10.16 28.36 15.40
N LEU A 568 -9.20 27.65 14.81
CA LEU A 568 -7.84 28.13 14.61
C LEU A 568 -7.77 29.29 13.61
N ILE A 569 -8.59 29.23 12.57
CA ILE A 569 -8.72 30.30 11.58
C ILE A 569 -9.39 31.52 12.20
N ILE A 570 -10.47 31.30 12.95
CA ILE A 570 -11.21 32.38 13.64
C ILE A 570 -10.30 33.14 14.59
N LYS A 571 -9.47 32.43 15.38
CA LYS A 571 -8.51 33.05 16.29
C LYS A 571 -7.43 33.87 15.60
N SER A 572 -7.21 33.69 14.29
CA SER A 572 -6.27 34.50 13.52
C SER A 572 -6.82 35.89 13.15
N TYR A 573 -8.13 36.15 13.28
CA TYR A 573 -8.70 37.48 13.13
C TYR A 573 -8.41 38.34 14.38
N HIS A 574 -8.21 39.62 14.24
CA HIS A 574 -7.93 40.56 15.33
C HIS A 574 -9.21 41.12 15.96
N ASN A 575 -10.29 41.18 15.19
CA ASN A 575 -11.58 41.71 15.65
C ASN A 575 -12.38 40.66 16.43
N VAL A 576 -12.39 40.77 17.75
CA VAL A 576 -13.09 39.84 18.66
C VAL A 576 -14.62 39.79 18.41
N LYS A 577 -15.24 40.89 17.95
CA LYS A 577 -16.67 40.91 17.64
C LYS A 577 -16.95 40.08 16.38
N TYR A 578 -16.04 40.17 15.39
CA TYR A 578 -16.12 39.40 14.17
C TYR A 578 -15.83 37.92 14.41
N GLN A 579 -14.88 37.58 15.27
CA GLN A 579 -14.66 36.19 15.69
C GLN A 579 -15.96 35.56 16.25
N LYS A 580 -16.63 36.24 17.19
CA LYS A 580 -17.91 35.76 17.75
C LYS A 580 -19.04 35.65 16.72
N TYR A 581 -19.04 36.51 15.71
CA TYR A 581 -19.97 36.42 14.60
C TYR A 581 -19.72 35.15 13.78
N LEU A 582 -18.47 34.90 13.37
CA LEU A 582 -18.09 33.71 12.61
C LEU A 582 -18.42 32.42 13.38
N GLU A 583 -18.11 32.34 14.66
CA GLU A 583 -18.47 31.19 15.50
C GLU A 583 -19.98 30.90 15.47
N ARG A 584 -20.82 31.91 15.59
CA ARG A 584 -22.28 31.72 15.55
C ARG A 584 -22.78 31.24 14.18
N GLU A 585 -22.26 31.80 13.10
CA GLU A 585 -22.65 31.39 11.75
C GLU A 585 -22.23 29.95 11.44
N LEU A 586 -21.01 29.56 11.80
CA LEU A 586 -20.54 28.18 11.63
C LEU A 586 -21.37 27.17 12.41
N LEU A 587 -21.81 27.52 13.64
CA LEU A 587 -22.68 26.66 14.46
C LEU A 587 -24.07 26.50 13.89
N LYS A 588 -24.52 27.39 12.98
CA LYS A 588 -25.80 27.23 12.27
C LYS A 588 -25.65 26.30 11.08
N VAL A 589 -24.57 26.47 10.31
CA VAL A 589 -24.39 25.87 8.99
C VAL A 589 -23.89 24.44 9.05
N HIS A 590 -23.08 24.07 10.04
CA HIS A 590 -22.47 22.72 10.11
C HIS A 590 -23.49 21.56 10.08
N LYS A 591 -24.72 21.81 10.58
CA LYS A 591 -25.80 20.80 10.60
C LYS A 591 -26.24 20.32 9.23
N ASN A 592 -26.04 21.15 8.19
CA ASN A 592 -26.40 20.81 6.83
C ASN A 592 -25.43 19.81 6.18
N GLY A 593 -24.24 19.63 6.76
CA GLY A 593 -23.20 18.75 6.23
C GLY A 593 -22.63 19.16 4.87
N LYS A 594 -22.84 20.44 4.48
CA LYS A 594 -22.37 21.02 3.22
C LYS A 594 -21.11 21.85 3.47
N LEU A 595 -19.94 21.31 3.11
CA LEU A 595 -18.65 21.92 3.45
C LEU A 595 -18.44 23.27 2.74
N TYR A 596 -19.00 23.46 1.53
CA TYR A 596 -18.88 24.72 0.79
C TYR A 596 -19.51 25.90 1.55
N GLU A 597 -20.56 25.68 2.35
CA GLU A 597 -21.18 26.74 3.18
C GLU A 597 -20.22 27.17 4.30
N ILE A 598 -19.45 26.24 4.87
CA ILE A 598 -18.42 26.53 5.87
C ILE A 598 -17.27 27.31 5.22
N THR A 599 -16.82 26.88 4.05
CA THR A 599 -15.75 27.52 3.28
C THR A 599 -16.09 28.96 2.93
N ALA A 600 -17.33 29.21 2.44
CA ALA A 600 -17.80 30.54 2.09
C ALA A 600 -17.82 31.53 3.28
N ILE A 601 -18.09 31.03 4.50
CA ILE A 601 -18.04 31.87 5.71
C ILE A 601 -16.62 32.17 6.16
N ILE A 602 -15.71 31.19 6.07
CA ILE A 602 -14.34 31.29 6.62
C ILE A 602 -13.38 31.97 5.63
N GLU A 603 -13.55 31.78 4.33
CA GLU A 603 -12.66 32.28 3.28
C GLU A 603 -13.20 33.60 2.65
N ASP A 604 -13.83 34.46 3.45
CA ASP A 604 -14.17 35.82 3.07
C ASP A 604 -12.89 36.69 3.04
N GLU A 605 -12.34 36.82 1.84
CA GLU A 605 -11.06 37.52 1.63
C GLU A 605 -11.20 39.01 1.88
N GLU A 606 -12.37 39.62 1.56
CA GLU A 606 -12.64 41.03 1.81
C GLU A 606 -12.70 41.32 3.31
N ALA A 607 -13.38 40.48 4.08
CA ALA A 607 -13.43 40.60 5.54
C ALA A 607 -12.04 40.43 6.17
N ARG A 608 -11.21 39.51 5.65
CA ARG A 608 -9.85 39.31 6.13
C ARG A 608 -8.92 40.49 5.85
N GLN A 609 -8.99 41.06 4.66
CA GLN A 609 -8.24 42.27 4.29
C GLN A 609 -8.66 43.44 5.16
N LYS A 610 -9.96 43.64 5.37
CA LYS A 610 -10.51 44.68 6.23
C LYS A 610 -10.01 44.55 7.68
N ASP A 611 -10.08 43.35 8.26
CA ASP A 611 -9.58 43.08 9.64
C ASP A 611 -8.09 43.43 9.77
N SER A 612 -7.29 43.05 8.78
CA SER A 612 -5.84 43.35 8.74
C SER A 612 -5.54 44.85 8.67
N ILE A 613 -6.28 45.56 7.80
CA ILE A 613 -6.13 47.02 7.65
C ILE A 613 -6.57 47.75 8.94
N ASP A 614 -7.72 47.36 9.50
CA ASP A 614 -8.25 47.94 10.72
C ASP A 614 -7.30 47.71 11.92
N TYR A 615 -6.71 46.51 12.00
CA TYR A 615 -5.70 46.21 13.03
C TYR A 615 -4.43 47.01 12.86
N ALA A 616 -3.91 47.14 11.63
CA ALA A 616 -2.71 47.93 11.33
C ALA A 616 -2.94 49.43 11.69
N ASN A 617 -4.11 49.96 11.37
CA ASN A 617 -4.49 51.33 11.72
C ASN A 617 -4.63 51.51 13.25
N ALA A 618 -5.26 50.56 13.93
CA ALA A 618 -5.38 50.57 15.40
C ALA A 618 -4.00 50.52 16.08
N LEU A 619 -3.08 49.66 15.58
CA LEU A 619 -1.72 49.56 16.09
C LEU A 619 -0.93 50.87 15.88
N LYS A 620 -1.06 51.48 14.68
CA LYS A 620 -0.46 52.76 14.39
C LYS A 620 -0.95 53.86 15.35
N ASN A 621 -2.26 53.93 15.57
CA ASN A 621 -2.88 54.88 16.50
C ASN A 621 -2.42 54.64 17.94
N ALA A 622 -2.37 53.37 18.39
CA ALA A 622 -1.85 53.03 19.71
C ALA A 622 -0.39 53.46 19.90
N ASN A 623 0.46 53.24 18.91
CA ASN A 623 1.85 53.64 18.94
C ASN A 623 2.00 55.17 18.96
N LEU A 624 1.15 55.92 18.22
CA LEU A 624 1.10 57.37 18.29
C LEU A 624 0.71 57.88 19.68
N MET A 625 -0.34 57.30 20.27
CA MET A 625 -0.78 57.63 21.63
C MET A 625 0.30 57.31 22.68
N ILE A 626 1.01 56.17 22.53
CA ILE A 626 2.13 55.81 23.44
C ILE A 626 3.28 56.84 23.26
N SER A 627 3.61 57.21 22.04
CA SER A 627 4.63 58.22 21.76
C SER A 627 4.25 59.59 22.38
N GLU A 628 2.99 60.00 22.22
CA GLU A 628 2.47 61.24 22.79
C GLU A 628 2.49 61.20 24.32
N LYS A 629 2.03 60.11 24.91
CA LYS A 629 2.13 59.87 26.35
C LYS A 629 3.58 59.98 26.85
N ASN A 630 4.50 59.33 26.17
CA ASN A 630 5.93 59.36 26.55
C ASN A 630 6.51 60.76 26.42
N ASN A 631 6.12 61.51 25.37
CA ASN A 631 6.51 62.92 25.21
C ASN A 631 5.97 63.79 26.34
N LEU A 632 4.71 63.63 26.72
CA LEU A 632 4.08 64.33 27.84
C LEU A 632 4.79 64.00 29.17
N VAL A 633 5.06 62.74 29.44
CA VAL A 633 5.76 62.33 30.69
C VAL A 633 7.20 62.79 30.74
N ASN A 634 7.95 62.67 29.65
CA ASN A 634 9.37 62.98 29.60
C ASN A 634 9.66 64.51 29.54
N ASN A 635 8.69 65.30 29.07
CA ASN A 635 8.83 66.74 28.94
C ASN A 635 8.14 67.56 30.06
N THR A 636 7.71 66.95 31.16
CA THR A 636 7.06 67.64 32.29
C THR A 636 7.92 68.82 32.82
N ALA A 637 9.24 68.63 32.94
CA ALA A 637 10.13 69.69 33.37
C ALA A 637 10.17 70.87 32.38
N LYS A 638 10.12 70.59 31.08
CA LYS A 638 10.12 71.64 30.05
C LYS A 638 8.77 72.39 30.00
N TRP A 639 7.67 71.69 30.24
CA TRP A 639 6.36 72.30 30.31
C TRP A 639 6.21 73.20 31.55
N ASP A 640 6.86 72.81 32.69
CA ASP A 640 6.92 73.65 33.87
C ASP A 640 7.74 74.93 33.60
N GLU A 641 8.85 74.85 32.89
CA GLU A 641 9.64 76.02 32.49
C GLU A 641 8.88 76.95 31.50
N GLU A 642 8.22 76.36 30.51
CA GLU A 642 7.38 77.13 29.57
C GLU A 642 6.20 77.79 30.30
N ALA A 643 5.51 77.06 31.17
CA ALA A 643 4.42 77.59 32.01
C ALA A 643 4.90 78.74 32.89
N LYS A 644 6.09 78.63 33.52
CA LYS A 644 6.70 79.72 34.30
C LYS A 644 7.04 80.91 33.41
N SER A 645 7.55 80.69 32.20
CA SER A 645 7.88 81.76 31.27
C SER A 645 6.64 82.53 30.78
N VAL A 646 5.57 81.82 30.50
CA VAL A 646 4.23 82.36 30.15
C VAL A 646 3.66 83.12 31.32
N ALA A 647 3.70 82.58 32.51
CA ALA A 647 3.20 83.19 33.73
C ALA A 647 4.00 84.52 34.03
N MET A 648 5.31 84.49 33.86
CA MET A 648 6.12 85.71 33.99
C MET A 648 5.80 86.81 32.97
N ARG A 649 5.54 86.39 31.70
CA ARG A 649 5.09 87.34 30.66
C ARG A 649 3.73 87.99 31.02
N PHE A 650 2.79 87.18 31.46
CA PHE A 650 1.47 87.64 31.93
C PHE A 650 1.62 88.54 33.14
N ALA A 651 2.43 88.16 34.13
CA ALA A 651 2.69 88.97 35.31
C ALA A 651 3.32 90.35 34.94
N SER A 652 4.29 90.36 34.00
CA SER A 652 4.89 91.59 33.52
C SER A 652 3.94 92.50 32.78
N VAL A 653 3.06 91.90 31.92
CA VAL A 653 1.99 92.67 31.23
C VAL A 653 1.00 93.25 32.26
N LEU A 654 0.60 92.47 33.24
CA LEU A 654 -0.25 92.96 34.32
C LEU A 654 0.38 94.06 35.16
N ALA A 655 1.69 93.95 35.49
CA ALA A 655 2.43 94.97 36.20
C ALA A 655 2.50 96.26 35.42
N VAL A 656 2.74 96.16 34.09
CA VAL A 656 2.73 97.35 33.21
C VAL A 656 1.33 97.98 33.15
N LEU A 657 0.29 97.18 33.03
CA LEU A 657 -1.08 97.71 32.99
C LEU A 657 -1.44 98.39 34.35
N THR A 658 -1.09 97.75 35.46
CA THR A 658 -1.32 98.40 36.81
C THR A 658 -0.54 99.65 36.99
N MET A 659 0.70 99.72 36.50
CA MET A 659 1.50 100.94 36.50
C MET A 659 0.90 102.03 35.63
N ILE A 660 0.42 101.72 34.42
CA ILE A 660 -0.30 102.68 33.57
C ILE A 660 -1.62 103.15 34.19
N THR A 661 -2.40 102.23 34.74
CA THR A 661 -3.66 102.59 35.43
C THR A 661 -3.39 103.47 36.66
N SER A 662 -2.35 103.13 37.45
CA SER A 662 -1.93 103.97 38.61
C SER A 662 -1.46 105.32 38.16
N PHE A 663 -0.70 105.38 37.09
CA PHE A 663 -0.25 106.65 36.51
C PHE A 663 -1.41 107.52 36.02
N VAL A 664 -2.32 106.95 35.28
CA VAL A 664 -3.55 107.63 34.77
C VAL A 664 -4.41 108.12 35.95
N LEU A 665 -4.63 107.29 37.00
CA LEU A 665 -5.33 107.67 38.17
C LEU A 665 -4.63 108.87 38.91
N ASN A 666 -3.32 108.81 39.10
CA ASN A 666 -2.56 109.88 39.67
C ASN A 666 -2.61 111.18 38.83
N LEU A 667 -2.56 111.07 37.51
CA LEU A 667 -2.71 112.21 36.60
C LEU A 667 -4.14 112.79 36.70
N PHE A 668 -5.14 111.92 36.76
CA PHE A 668 -6.54 112.33 36.94
C PHE A 668 -6.78 113.07 38.27
N PHE A 669 -6.20 112.57 39.39
CA PHE A 669 -6.24 113.22 40.66
C PHE A 669 -5.46 114.53 40.67
N TRP A 670 -4.37 114.69 39.87
CA TRP A 670 -3.57 115.89 39.72
C TRP A 670 -4.32 116.95 38.94
N ILE A 671 -5.10 116.58 37.92
CA ILE A 671 -5.88 117.49 37.07
C ILE A 671 -7.10 118.00 37.83
N LEU A 672 -7.67 117.19 38.77
CA LEU A 672 -8.84 117.56 39.57
C LEU A 672 -8.50 118.39 40.85
N LYS A 673 -7.26 118.64 41.09
CA LYS A 673 -6.77 119.57 42.11
C LYS A 673 -6.40 120.90 41.55
#